data_c97e9404757d162c82b30b9f83a13345
#
_entry.id   c97e9404757d162c82b30b9f83a13345
#
_cell.length_a   1.000
_cell.length_b   1.000
_cell.length_c   1.000
_cell.angle_alpha   90.00
_cell.angle_beta   90.00
_cell.angle_gamma   90.00
#
_symmetry.space_group_name_H-M   'P 1'
#
loop_
_entity.id
_entity.type
_entity.pdbx_description
1 polymer ?
#
loop_
_entity_poly.entity_id
_entity_poly.type
_entity_poly.pdbx_seq_one_letter_code
_entity_poly.pdbx_strand_id
1 'polypeptide(L)'
;MKHFYYYLWIAFLVGQAPVWGQNATEKKHILVNDSITVDLPEVFVKAERPLVKVSEGKLQYDIPNLVKDKPVDNAFDVIGELPGIQKEGDKVSIIGTPSTSILINGRKSSMTAEQLADLLKSTSSSKVKQIDVMYSTPPRFGVKGASINVVIENDKSLKDVLKGEISLTGKQGYFFSPSGQANLSYVGKNYSADISYSASYNHGRQEEEMTAQPTVNGRPYDIRQDDWYNFVSLSHNIRGAFDFDLKNKDRLSLSYTGRFYDPDKISRRGALTEFVGIQRVETELELSGASNLHNARVDYVSHKGFSAGMDYTFYKNDDKQHLVNDFEKEEKQTISTLSSQQVQRANLYLNDSRKLEKGWMLNYGVEASLSDTRNESGQSINDEEAPEGTFRLKQKDYSVGAFAGFTKQFGKKISLDASVSLQYYKASVDSAGKKKTLWNRGSLFPQLNFTYKVAPSGMLMFSFSSDKSYPSYWMTTPNTYYMNIYSSIIGNPDLKPQLSYSMQLNYILKSKYVFGLFANIQPDKIQQMTYQRHDELRSVFQTVNMDIYNMYGAVAVIPFRPFDFMTSRLTLMGCAIHNKGMLYDVSFDRKKLFGRAELNNTFFLTKDRNLSLELRGYCISPVIQGLYDVDFIYNVSAGLTWTFAKKKMRLTVRGNDLFEGGNPVTHVDEQGQKSRMKLWQDSRNVTFTLRYSFGGYKEKKTKEVDTSRFGTGI
;
A
#
# COMPACT_ATOMS: atom_id res chain seq x y z
N MET A 1 27.17 -13.27 26.14
CA MET A 1 27.22 -12.40 27.34
C MET A 1 25.86 -12.48 28.01
N LYS A 2 25.78 -13.30 29.06
CA LYS A 2 24.61 -13.42 29.95
C LYS A 2 24.60 -12.19 30.88
N HIS A 3 23.42 -11.73 31.30
CA HIS A 3 23.07 -10.66 32.22
C HIS A 3 22.71 -9.33 31.55
N PHE A 4 21.46 -9.25 31.04
CA PHE A 4 20.67 -8.02 31.02
C PHE A 4 19.15 -8.33 30.95
N TYR A 5 18.70 -9.25 31.79
CA TYR A 5 17.27 -9.52 32.02
C TYR A 5 17.01 -9.35 33.51
N TYR A 6 16.66 -8.17 33.92
CA TYR A 6 15.92 -7.82 35.14
C TYR A 6 15.76 -6.29 35.18
N TYR A 7 14.54 -5.82 35.22
CA TYR A 7 13.99 -4.46 35.33
C TYR A 7 13.23 -3.99 34.10
N LEU A 8 12.05 -4.58 33.88
CA LEU A 8 10.89 -3.87 33.29
C LEU A 8 9.56 -4.59 33.66
N TRP A 9 9.40 -4.84 34.97
CA TRP A 9 8.11 -5.23 35.57
C TRP A 9 7.73 -4.18 36.58
N ILE A 10 7.22 -3.01 36.17
CA ILE A 10 6.44 -2.07 37.00
C ILE A 10 5.69 -1.16 36.02
N ALA A 11 4.42 -1.38 35.84
CA ALA A 11 3.35 -0.39 35.63
C ALA A 11 2.07 -1.06 35.08
N PHE A 12 1.57 -2.07 35.79
CA PHE A 12 0.14 -2.41 35.76
C PHE A 12 -0.33 -2.51 37.20
N LEU A 13 -0.61 -1.38 37.81
CA LEU A 13 -1.40 -1.28 39.04
C LEU A 13 -2.51 -0.27 38.80
N VAL A 14 -3.71 -0.80 38.68
CA VAL A 14 -4.96 -0.07 38.81
C VAL A 14 -5.01 0.51 40.23
N GLY A 15 -4.84 1.82 40.31
CA GLY A 15 -5.05 2.56 41.55
C GLY A 15 -6.44 3.20 41.54
N GLN A 16 -7.32 2.70 42.39
CA GLN A 16 -8.56 3.38 42.76
C GLN A 16 -8.20 4.69 43.45
N ALA A 17 -8.73 5.80 43.03
CA ALA A 17 -8.68 7.06 43.74
C ALA A 17 -10.05 7.34 44.38
N PRO A 18 -10.07 7.76 45.66
CA PRO A 18 -11.33 8.05 46.36
C PRO A 18 -11.85 9.45 46.03
N VAL A 19 -13.18 9.52 46.04
CA VAL A 19 -13.97 10.76 46.01
C VAL A 19 -13.81 11.50 47.33
N TRP A 20 -13.46 12.76 47.31
CA TRP A 20 -13.66 13.78 48.36
C TRP A 20 -14.08 15.05 47.64
N GLY A 21 -15.25 15.58 47.75
CA GLY A 21 -15.89 16.12 48.94
C GLY A 21 -15.77 17.64 48.88
N GLN A 22 -16.90 18.28 48.64
CA GLN A 22 -17.21 19.71 48.64
C GLN A 22 -16.51 20.51 49.71
N ASN A 23 -16.15 21.77 49.41
CA ASN A 23 -16.40 22.85 50.33
C ASN A 23 -16.77 24.17 49.64
N ALA A 24 -17.94 24.64 50.03
CA ALA A 24 -18.46 25.97 49.77
C ALA A 24 -17.79 27.00 50.73
N THR A 25 -17.59 28.17 50.26
CA THR A 25 -17.48 29.43 51.06
C THR A 25 -17.33 30.59 50.07
N GLU A 26 -17.88 31.68 50.18
CA GLU A 26 -18.62 32.53 51.07
C GLU A 26 -19.14 33.71 50.24
N LYS A 27 -20.38 34.08 50.46
CA LYS A 27 -20.98 35.31 49.91
C LYS A 27 -20.46 36.48 50.77
N LYS A 28 -19.87 37.49 50.12
CA LYS A 28 -19.79 38.85 50.67
C LYS A 28 -20.77 39.74 49.91
N HIS A 29 -21.85 40.14 50.63
CA HIS A 29 -22.71 41.22 50.23
C HIS A 29 -22.01 42.55 50.38
N ILE A 30 -21.95 43.34 49.33
CA ILE A 30 -21.75 44.80 49.42
C ILE A 30 -22.89 45.41 48.60
N LEU A 31 -23.76 46.12 49.35
CA LEU A 31 -24.78 47.00 48.77
C LEU A 31 -24.11 48.28 48.34
N VAL A 32 -24.21 48.64 47.06
CA VAL A 32 -24.12 50.03 46.59
C VAL A 32 -25.08 50.20 45.39
N ASN A 33 -25.86 51.23 45.50
CA ASN A 33 -26.80 51.76 44.51
C ASN A 33 -26.09 52.18 43.22
N ASP A 34 -26.84 52.11 42.16
CA ASP A 34 -26.90 52.84 40.91
C ASP A 34 -26.52 52.05 39.65
N SER A 35 -27.56 51.97 38.77
CA SER A 35 -27.56 51.69 37.34
C SER A 35 -26.27 50.99 36.79
N ILE A 36 -26.25 49.69 36.91
CA ILE A 36 -25.27 48.86 36.23
C ILE A 36 -25.89 48.36 34.93
N THR A 37 -25.43 48.88 33.79
CA THR A 37 -25.49 48.15 32.54
C THR A 37 -24.70 46.89 32.68
N VAL A 38 -25.38 45.73 32.81
CA VAL A 38 -24.74 44.40 32.80
C VAL A 38 -24.33 44.14 31.34
N ASP A 39 -23.05 44.36 31.06
CA ASP A 39 -22.40 43.75 29.91
C ASP A 39 -22.48 42.22 30.10
N LEU A 40 -23.36 41.59 29.31
CA LEU A 40 -23.40 40.13 29.23
C LEU A 40 -22.02 39.65 28.75
N PRO A 41 -21.39 38.71 29.43
CA PRO A 41 -20.12 38.20 28.97
C PRO A 41 -20.34 37.65 27.55
N GLU A 42 -19.53 38.16 26.63
CA GLU A 42 -19.44 37.59 25.26
C GLU A 42 -19.16 36.09 25.41
N VAL A 43 -20.19 35.28 25.15
CA VAL A 43 -20.03 33.84 25.04
C VAL A 43 -19.29 33.60 23.71
N PHE A 44 -17.95 33.57 23.78
CA PHE A 44 -17.14 33.07 22.71
C PHE A 44 -17.49 31.58 22.51
N VAL A 45 -18.46 31.27 21.68
CA VAL A 45 -18.67 29.93 21.17
C VAL A 45 -17.50 29.68 20.24
N LYS A 46 -16.39 29.12 20.77
CA LYS A 46 -15.35 28.49 19.97
C LYS A 46 -16.00 27.28 19.29
N ALA A 47 -16.60 27.51 18.14
CA ALA A 47 -17.02 26.43 17.27
C ALA A 47 -15.75 25.75 16.76
N GLU A 48 -15.34 24.67 17.40
CA GLU A 48 -14.29 23.79 16.85
C GLU A 48 -14.75 23.29 15.49
N ARG A 49 -14.00 23.59 14.44
CA ARG A 49 -14.30 23.05 13.11
C ARG A 49 -14.23 21.54 13.19
N PRO A 50 -15.23 20.82 12.67
CA PRO A 50 -15.21 19.35 12.73
C PRO A 50 -14.00 18.83 11.97
N LEU A 51 -13.23 17.93 12.60
CA LEU A 51 -12.02 17.31 12.03
C LEU A 51 -12.35 16.50 10.76
N VAL A 52 -13.57 15.98 10.66
CA VAL A 52 -14.04 15.23 9.49
C VAL A 52 -15.39 15.77 9.02
N LYS A 53 -15.53 15.91 7.71
CA LYS A 53 -16.80 16.21 7.03
C LYS A 53 -17.12 15.10 6.06
N VAL A 54 -18.41 14.84 5.83
CA VAL A 54 -18.84 14.02 4.71
C VAL A 54 -19.31 14.90 3.59
N SER A 55 -18.82 14.67 2.42
CA SER A 55 -19.22 15.35 1.20
C SER A 55 -19.05 14.39 0.02
N GLU A 56 -20.10 14.20 -0.77
CA GLU A 56 -20.04 13.44 -2.02
C GLU A 56 -19.51 11.99 -1.85
N GLY A 57 -19.96 11.29 -0.79
CA GLY A 57 -19.52 9.91 -0.51
C GLY A 57 -18.11 9.77 0.08
N LYS A 58 -17.48 10.88 0.49
CA LYS A 58 -16.11 10.93 1.01
C LYS A 58 -16.08 11.39 2.45
N LEU A 59 -15.21 10.79 3.25
CA LEU A 59 -14.80 11.32 4.55
C LEU A 59 -13.66 12.31 4.33
N GLN A 60 -13.93 13.58 4.43
CA GLN A 60 -12.98 14.68 4.22
C GLN A 60 -12.36 15.08 5.55
N TYR A 61 -11.11 14.78 5.76
CA TYR A 61 -10.33 15.17 6.94
C TYR A 61 -9.64 16.50 6.70
N ASP A 62 -9.89 17.49 7.59
CA ASP A 62 -9.15 18.77 7.63
C ASP A 62 -7.78 18.51 8.26
N ILE A 63 -6.75 18.42 7.43
CA ILE A 63 -5.42 17.99 7.86
C ILE A 63 -4.71 19.05 8.71
N PRO A 64 -4.71 20.36 8.41
CA PRO A 64 -4.13 21.36 9.29
C PRO A 64 -4.64 21.28 10.72
N ASN A 65 -5.94 20.99 10.92
CA ASN A 65 -6.51 20.82 12.25
C ASN A 65 -6.21 19.43 12.86
N LEU A 66 -6.19 18.38 12.04
CA LEU A 66 -5.92 17.01 12.50
C LEU A 66 -4.49 16.85 13.03
N VAL A 67 -3.53 17.48 12.36
CA VAL A 67 -2.09 17.34 12.65
C VAL A 67 -1.48 18.50 13.44
N LYS A 68 -2.29 19.47 13.84
CA LYS A 68 -1.82 20.69 14.55
C LYS A 68 -0.89 20.41 15.70
N ASP A 69 -1.17 19.33 16.42
CA ASP A 69 -0.49 18.91 17.63
C ASP A 69 0.24 17.57 17.47
N LYS A 70 0.49 17.12 16.24
CA LYS A 70 1.12 15.82 15.96
C LYS A 70 2.47 16.00 15.26
N PRO A 71 3.48 15.19 15.58
CA PRO A 71 4.79 15.25 14.94
C PRO A 71 4.76 14.48 13.62
N VAL A 72 3.98 14.97 12.65
CA VAL A 72 3.91 14.39 11.32
C VAL A 72 4.75 15.20 10.34
N ASP A 73 5.63 14.52 9.64
CA ASP A 73 6.64 15.14 8.80
C ASP A 73 6.16 15.30 7.36
N ASN A 74 5.44 14.32 6.88
CA ASN A 74 5.13 14.15 5.48
C ASN A 74 3.70 13.63 5.29
N ALA A 75 3.23 13.63 4.05
CA ALA A 75 1.89 13.19 3.72
C ALA A 75 1.65 11.71 4.07
N PHE A 76 2.67 10.86 4.00
CA PHE A 76 2.57 9.45 4.35
C PHE A 76 2.34 9.25 5.85
N ASP A 77 2.99 10.04 6.69
CA ASP A 77 2.76 10.04 8.13
C ASP A 77 1.37 10.59 8.47
N VAL A 78 0.96 11.66 7.79
CA VAL A 78 -0.40 12.23 7.93
C VAL A 78 -1.48 11.20 7.62
N ILE A 79 -1.32 10.43 6.55
CA ILE A 79 -2.27 9.35 6.20
C ILE A 79 -2.36 8.32 7.33
N GLY A 80 -1.22 7.93 7.89
CA GLY A 80 -1.16 7.00 9.02
C GLY A 80 -1.85 7.50 10.28
N GLU A 81 -2.08 8.81 10.40
CA GLU A 81 -2.78 9.42 11.53
C GLU A 81 -4.31 9.44 11.37
N LEU A 82 -4.83 9.08 10.19
CA LEU A 82 -6.27 9.07 9.96
C LEU A 82 -6.94 7.88 10.67
N PRO A 83 -8.10 8.06 11.28
CA PRO A 83 -8.87 6.97 11.83
C PRO A 83 -9.24 5.94 10.75
N GLY A 84 -9.07 4.64 11.06
CA GLY A 84 -9.39 3.56 10.13
C GLY A 84 -8.36 3.29 9.05
N ILE A 85 -7.21 3.94 9.11
CA ILE A 85 -6.09 3.70 8.20
C ILE A 85 -5.02 2.87 8.91
N GLN A 86 -4.55 1.84 8.25
CA GLN A 86 -3.44 0.99 8.63
C GLN A 86 -2.22 1.32 7.77
N LYS A 87 -1.07 1.42 8.41
CA LYS A 87 0.24 1.66 7.78
C LYS A 87 1.18 0.53 8.17
N GLU A 88 1.63 -0.24 7.21
CA GLU A 88 2.61 -1.32 7.37
C GLU A 88 3.76 -1.13 6.40
N GLY A 89 4.94 -0.80 6.92
CA GLY A 89 6.08 -0.43 6.07
C GLY A 89 5.69 0.71 5.14
N ASP A 90 5.76 0.46 3.85
CA ASP A 90 5.43 1.40 2.77
C ASP A 90 4.00 1.23 2.23
N LYS A 91 3.22 0.31 2.80
CA LYS A 91 1.83 0.08 2.43
C LYS A 91 0.89 0.84 3.35
N VAL A 92 -0.14 1.40 2.76
CA VAL A 92 -1.24 2.06 3.46
C VAL A 92 -2.55 1.44 2.98
N SER A 93 -3.41 1.07 3.91
CA SER A 93 -4.70 0.47 3.61
C SER A 93 -5.81 1.03 4.50
N ILE A 94 -7.02 1.06 3.99
CA ILE A 94 -8.22 1.30 4.77
C ILE A 94 -8.59 -0.03 5.43
N ILE A 95 -8.66 -0.05 6.76
CA ILE A 95 -8.97 -1.25 7.53
C ILE A 95 -10.33 -1.81 7.10
N GLY A 96 -10.37 -3.13 6.86
CA GLY A 96 -11.59 -3.83 6.43
C GLY A 96 -11.84 -3.75 4.91
N THR A 97 -10.94 -3.21 4.09
CA THR A 97 -11.06 -3.24 2.63
C THR A 97 -10.08 -4.23 1.99
N PRO A 98 -10.44 -4.88 0.86
CA PRO A 98 -9.58 -5.86 0.19
C PRO A 98 -8.33 -5.23 -0.42
N SER A 99 -8.44 -3.99 -0.86
CA SER A 99 -7.36 -3.18 -1.44
C SER A 99 -7.68 -1.70 -1.26
N THR A 100 -6.66 -0.86 -1.24
CA THR A 100 -6.81 0.59 -1.15
C THR A 100 -5.96 1.25 -2.22
N SER A 101 -6.59 2.02 -3.10
CA SER A 101 -5.89 2.87 -4.06
C SER A 101 -5.57 4.22 -3.43
N ILE A 102 -4.40 4.77 -3.68
CA ILE A 102 -4.11 6.14 -3.26
C ILE A 102 -4.30 7.07 -4.46
N LEU A 103 -5.08 8.11 -4.24
CA LEU A 103 -5.34 9.17 -5.19
C LEU A 103 -4.61 10.43 -4.76
N ILE A 104 -4.20 11.22 -5.73
CA ILE A 104 -3.57 12.50 -5.49
C ILE A 104 -4.36 13.58 -6.24
N ASN A 105 -4.88 14.56 -5.49
CA ASN A 105 -5.73 15.61 -6.05
C ASN A 105 -6.90 15.06 -6.89
N GLY A 106 -7.54 13.98 -6.39
CA GLY A 106 -8.69 13.35 -7.02
C GLY A 106 -8.38 12.46 -8.21
N ARG A 107 -7.15 11.93 -8.35
CA ARG A 107 -6.75 11.14 -9.52
C ARG A 107 -5.96 9.91 -9.13
N LYS A 108 -6.20 8.81 -9.86
CA LYS A 108 -5.47 7.56 -9.68
C LYS A 108 -3.98 7.78 -9.85
N SER A 109 -3.22 7.30 -8.89
CA SER A 109 -1.78 7.14 -8.99
C SER A 109 -1.47 5.84 -9.74
N SER A 110 -0.45 5.88 -10.57
CA SER A 110 0.04 4.71 -11.32
C SER A 110 1.36 4.18 -10.76
N MET A 111 1.85 4.76 -9.67
CA MET A 111 3.01 4.27 -8.92
C MET A 111 2.73 2.91 -8.28
N THR A 112 3.78 2.11 -8.11
CA THR A 112 3.72 0.99 -7.16
C THR A 112 3.47 1.52 -5.75
N ALA A 113 2.99 0.68 -4.84
CA ALA A 113 2.75 1.08 -3.46
C ALA A 113 3.99 1.70 -2.80
N GLU A 114 5.18 1.18 -3.11
CA GLU A 114 6.48 1.67 -2.61
C GLU A 114 6.81 3.06 -3.16
N GLN A 115 6.68 3.25 -4.48
CA GLN A 115 6.92 4.55 -5.13
C GLN A 115 5.97 5.63 -4.60
N LEU A 116 4.73 5.24 -4.38
CA LEU A 116 3.72 6.15 -3.84
C LEU A 116 4.01 6.48 -2.36
N ALA A 117 4.46 5.50 -1.59
CA ALA A 117 4.93 5.73 -0.23
C ALA A 117 6.12 6.69 -0.21
N ASP A 118 7.11 6.50 -1.10
CA ASP A 118 8.27 7.39 -1.22
C ASP A 118 7.85 8.81 -1.60
N LEU A 119 6.94 8.94 -2.54
CA LEU A 119 6.37 10.22 -2.91
C LEU A 119 5.65 10.90 -1.72
N LEU A 120 4.82 10.15 -1.01
CA LEU A 120 4.10 10.68 0.15
C LEU A 120 5.03 11.00 1.32
N LYS A 121 6.10 10.22 1.51
CA LYS A 121 7.17 10.49 2.48
C LYS A 121 7.95 11.75 2.13
N SER A 122 8.13 12.03 0.83
CA SER A 122 8.79 13.25 0.37
C SER A 122 7.89 14.48 0.40
N THR A 123 6.58 14.31 0.55
CA THR A 123 5.61 15.40 0.59
C THR A 123 5.46 15.91 2.01
N SER A 124 5.80 17.19 2.27
CA SER A 124 5.63 17.82 3.59
C SER A 124 4.18 17.75 4.07
N SER A 125 3.97 17.42 5.35
CA SER A 125 2.64 17.41 5.99
C SER A 125 1.90 18.76 5.89
N SER A 126 2.63 19.88 5.89
CA SER A 126 2.06 21.22 5.79
C SER A 126 1.37 21.54 4.46
N LYS A 127 1.61 20.73 3.43
CA LYS A 127 0.96 20.84 2.12
C LYS A 127 -0.34 20.11 2.02
N VAL A 128 -0.55 19.15 2.85
CA VAL A 128 -1.76 18.35 2.83
C VAL A 128 -2.87 19.20 3.42
N LYS A 129 -3.74 19.70 2.58
CA LYS A 129 -4.91 20.47 3.01
C LYS A 129 -6.00 19.57 3.54
N GLN A 130 -6.25 18.50 2.82
CA GLN A 130 -7.36 17.59 3.04
C GLN A 130 -6.96 16.19 2.63
N ILE A 131 -7.46 15.20 3.34
CA ILE A 131 -7.44 13.82 2.88
C ILE A 131 -8.88 13.32 2.84
N ASP A 132 -9.27 12.76 1.69
CA ASP A 132 -10.57 12.11 1.53
C ASP A 132 -10.37 10.60 1.66
N VAL A 133 -11.08 9.97 2.58
CA VAL A 133 -11.14 8.51 2.71
C VAL A 133 -12.45 8.05 2.08
N MET A 134 -12.33 7.17 1.10
CA MET A 134 -13.45 6.64 0.32
C MET A 134 -13.43 5.12 0.43
N TYR A 135 -14.41 4.56 1.10
CA TYR A 135 -14.60 3.09 1.18
C TYR A 135 -15.15 2.51 -0.12
N SER A 136 -15.85 3.33 -0.88
CA SER A 136 -16.26 3.08 -2.26
C SER A 136 -15.99 4.33 -3.08
N THR A 137 -15.07 4.23 -4.03
CA THR A 137 -14.57 5.39 -4.79
C THR A 137 -15.46 5.68 -5.97
N PRO A 138 -16.04 6.87 -6.09
CA PRO A 138 -16.82 7.25 -7.27
C PRO A 138 -16.01 7.11 -8.57
N PRO A 139 -16.60 6.56 -9.66
CA PRO A 139 -15.86 6.23 -10.91
C PRO A 139 -15.16 7.41 -11.57
N ARG A 140 -15.62 8.65 -11.32
CA ARG A 140 -14.96 9.87 -11.84
C ARG A 140 -13.49 10.02 -11.40
N PHE A 141 -13.06 9.29 -10.39
CA PHE A 141 -11.67 9.24 -9.93
C PHE A 141 -10.81 8.22 -10.69
N GLY A 142 -11.39 7.44 -11.61
CA GLY A 142 -10.68 6.45 -12.43
C GLY A 142 -10.19 5.22 -11.67
N VAL A 143 -10.73 4.97 -10.47
CA VAL A 143 -10.43 3.77 -9.66
C VAL A 143 -11.72 3.10 -9.21
N LYS A 144 -11.63 1.81 -8.92
CA LYS A 144 -12.69 1.00 -8.32
C LYS A 144 -12.26 0.60 -6.89
N GLY A 145 -13.22 0.15 -6.07
CA GLY A 145 -12.93 -0.24 -4.69
C GLY A 145 -12.69 0.96 -3.78
N ALA A 146 -11.88 0.77 -2.72
CA ALA A 146 -11.60 1.80 -1.73
C ALA A 146 -10.40 2.67 -2.11
N SER A 147 -10.40 3.95 -1.70
CA SER A 147 -9.27 4.83 -1.95
C SER A 147 -9.07 5.90 -0.89
N ILE A 148 -7.84 6.40 -0.82
CA ILE A 148 -7.44 7.56 -0.04
C ILE A 148 -7.00 8.66 -1.02
N ASN A 149 -7.70 9.79 -1.05
CA ASN A 149 -7.33 10.91 -1.88
C ASN A 149 -6.59 11.96 -1.05
N VAL A 150 -5.33 12.19 -1.34
CA VAL A 150 -4.53 13.22 -0.70
C VAL A 150 -4.64 14.52 -1.51
N VAL A 151 -5.31 15.53 -0.95
CA VAL A 151 -5.46 16.83 -1.55
C VAL A 151 -4.33 17.74 -1.09
N ILE A 152 -3.50 18.13 -2.03
CA ILE A 152 -2.34 18.99 -1.80
C ILE A 152 -2.61 20.34 -2.44
N GLU A 153 -2.53 21.38 -1.64
CA GLU A 153 -2.75 22.74 -2.09
C GLU A 153 -1.42 23.47 -2.27
N ASN A 154 -1.29 24.13 -3.40
CA ASN A 154 -0.24 25.11 -3.61
C ASN A 154 -0.73 26.45 -3.09
N ASP A 155 0.09 27.10 -2.27
CA ASP A 155 -0.17 28.46 -1.85
C ASP A 155 0.00 29.42 -3.04
N LYS A 156 -1.10 29.72 -3.70
CA LYS A 156 -1.16 30.64 -4.86
C LYS A 156 -0.89 32.09 -4.49
N SER A 157 -0.78 32.40 -3.20
CA SER A 157 -0.49 33.79 -2.74
C SER A 157 0.97 34.17 -2.96
N LEU A 158 1.87 33.19 -3.12
CA LEU A 158 3.30 33.39 -3.36
C LEU A 158 3.58 33.26 -4.86
N LYS A 159 3.89 34.35 -5.53
CA LYS A 159 4.30 34.40 -6.93
C LYS A 159 5.82 34.51 -7.01
N ASP A 160 6.41 33.94 -8.07
CA ASP A 160 7.84 33.99 -8.37
C ASP A 160 8.75 33.49 -7.24
N VAL A 161 8.35 32.37 -6.62
CA VAL A 161 9.10 31.78 -5.51
C VAL A 161 9.67 30.42 -5.91
N LEU A 162 10.98 30.29 -5.79
CA LEU A 162 11.69 29.01 -5.84
C LEU A 162 11.72 28.39 -4.44
N LYS A 163 11.29 27.14 -4.35
CA LYS A 163 11.23 26.35 -3.12
C LYS A 163 11.94 25.03 -3.35
N GLY A 164 12.53 24.47 -2.30
CA GLY A 164 13.15 23.16 -2.44
C GLY A 164 13.26 22.42 -1.12
N GLU A 165 13.51 21.12 -1.23
CA GLU A 165 13.76 20.21 -0.13
C GLU A 165 14.80 19.18 -0.52
N ILE A 166 15.74 18.92 0.38
CA ILE A 166 16.72 17.84 0.28
C ILE A 166 16.53 16.92 1.47
N SER A 167 16.49 15.63 1.23
CA SER A 167 16.41 14.59 2.27
C SER A 167 17.50 13.55 2.05
N LEU A 168 18.23 13.22 3.11
CA LEU A 168 19.22 12.17 3.15
C LEU A 168 18.80 11.14 4.19
N THR A 169 18.79 9.88 3.81
CA THR A 169 18.41 8.78 4.69
C THR A 169 19.48 7.70 4.68
N GLY A 170 19.90 7.27 5.85
CA GLY A 170 20.70 6.08 6.07
C GLY A 170 19.87 5.04 6.81
N LYS A 171 19.72 3.85 6.26
CA LYS A 171 19.08 2.70 6.93
C LYS A 171 20.17 1.68 7.25
N GLN A 172 20.32 1.34 8.52
CA GLN A 172 21.19 0.26 9.00
C GLN A 172 20.32 -0.91 9.45
N GLY A 173 20.26 -1.94 8.63
CA GLY A 173 19.80 -3.27 8.98
C GLY A 173 21.01 -4.21 9.04
N TYR A 174 20.93 -5.38 8.40
CA TYR A 174 22.09 -6.25 8.22
C TYR A 174 23.18 -5.53 7.42
N PHE A 175 22.80 -4.86 6.34
CA PHE A 175 23.67 -3.98 5.55
C PHE A 175 23.20 -2.53 5.61
N PHE A 176 24.10 -1.60 5.29
CA PHE A 176 23.78 -0.18 5.18
C PHE A 176 23.18 0.16 3.82
N SER A 177 22.05 0.87 3.82
CA SER A 177 21.27 1.25 2.64
C SER A 177 21.02 2.77 2.65
N PRO A 178 21.86 3.57 1.96
CA PRO A 178 21.69 5.01 1.84
C PRO A 178 20.68 5.36 0.74
N SER A 179 19.97 6.47 0.93
CA SER A 179 19.15 7.10 -0.11
C SER A 179 19.16 8.61 0.00
N GLY A 180 19.00 9.28 -1.14
CA GLY A 180 18.93 10.74 -1.21
C GLY A 180 17.83 11.19 -2.15
N GLN A 181 17.20 12.32 -1.81
CA GLN A 181 16.14 12.93 -2.59
C GLN A 181 16.29 14.44 -2.63
N ALA A 182 16.03 15.03 -3.80
CA ALA A 182 15.98 16.47 -4.01
C ALA A 182 14.71 16.83 -4.77
N ASN A 183 14.00 17.84 -4.28
CA ASN A 183 12.78 18.37 -4.88
C ASN A 183 12.93 19.87 -5.09
N LEU A 184 12.58 20.35 -6.27
CA LEU A 184 12.51 21.78 -6.60
C LEU A 184 11.13 22.11 -7.15
N SER A 185 10.59 23.24 -6.76
CA SER A 185 9.30 23.75 -7.22
C SER A 185 9.40 25.26 -7.48
N TYR A 186 8.98 25.67 -8.66
CA TYR A 186 8.83 27.08 -9.02
C TYR A 186 7.36 27.40 -9.26
N VAL A 187 6.87 28.46 -8.68
CA VAL A 187 5.48 28.92 -8.83
C VAL A 187 5.48 30.33 -9.41
N GLY A 188 5.12 30.45 -10.69
CA GLY A 188 4.90 31.72 -11.39
C GLY A 188 3.43 32.17 -11.34
N LYS A 189 3.12 33.21 -12.10
CA LYS A 189 1.76 33.81 -12.12
C LYS A 189 0.68 32.87 -12.65
N ASN A 190 0.92 32.24 -13.79
CA ASN A 190 -0.03 31.36 -14.49
C ASN A 190 0.51 29.95 -14.73
N TYR A 191 1.67 29.64 -14.22
CA TYR A 191 2.28 28.31 -14.38
C TYR A 191 3.04 27.90 -13.14
N SER A 192 3.32 26.63 -13.06
CA SER A 192 4.26 26.11 -12.07
C SER A 192 5.00 24.90 -12.64
N ALA A 193 6.25 24.78 -12.25
CA ALA A 193 7.13 23.68 -12.63
C ALA A 193 7.66 22.98 -11.39
N ASP A 194 7.74 21.66 -11.45
CA ASP A 194 8.28 20.84 -10.37
C ASP A 194 9.23 19.80 -10.96
N ILE A 195 10.39 19.63 -10.30
CA ILE A 195 11.34 18.58 -10.60
C ILE A 195 11.64 17.83 -9.30
N SER A 196 11.65 16.52 -9.37
CA SER A 196 12.01 15.64 -8.28
C SER A 196 13.00 14.60 -8.80
N TYR A 197 14.04 14.35 -8.02
CA TYR A 197 15.01 13.29 -8.27
C TYR A 197 15.28 12.55 -6.97
N SER A 198 15.33 11.21 -7.05
CA SER A 198 15.81 10.38 -5.94
C SER A 198 16.73 9.27 -6.44
N ALA A 199 17.72 8.95 -5.61
CA ALA A 199 18.58 7.79 -5.77
C ALA A 199 18.51 6.95 -4.49
N SER A 200 18.36 5.63 -4.62
CA SER A 200 18.29 4.71 -3.49
C SER A 200 19.14 3.49 -3.77
N TYR A 201 20.14 3.28 -2.92
CA TYR A 201 20.91 2.04 -2.87
C TYR A 201 20.27 1.16 -1.78
N ASN A 202 19.78 0.00 -2.14
CA ASN A 202 19.17 -0.95 -1.24
C ASN A 202 20.01 -2.22 -1.18
N HIS A 203 20.46 -2.57 0.01
CA HIS A 203 21.25 -3.78 0.27
C HIS A 203 20.65 -4.45 1.52
N GLY A 204 20.14 -5.64 1.37
CA GLY A 204 19.48 -6.37 2.45
C GLY A 204 19.74 -7.87 2.39
N ARG A 205 19.35 -8.55 3.45
CA ARG A 205 19.47 -9.99 3.59
C ARG A 205 18.13 -10.60 4.01
N GLN A 206 17.86 -11.79 3.49
CA GLN A 206 16.79 -12.68 3.93
C GLN A 206 17.38 -14.05 4.18
N GLU A 207 16.79 -14.79 5.12
CA GLU A 207 17.14 -16.18 5.41
C GLU A 207 15.85 -16.98 5.54
N GLU A 208 15.88 -18.23 5.09
CA GLU A 208 14.73 -19.11 5.15
C GLU A 208 15.18 -20.50 5.61
N GLU A 209 14.61 -20.98 6.71
CA GLU A 209 14.73 -22.35 7.16
C GLU A 209 13.45 -23.09 6.74
N MET A 210 13.55 -24.13 5.94
CA MET A 210 12.43 -24.95 5.53
C MET A 210 12.64 -26.41 5.90
N THR A 211 11.59 -27.07 6.40
CA THR A 211 11.50 -28.51 6.50
C THR A 211 10.27 -29.01 5.77
N ALA A 212 10.40 -30.09 5.00
CA ALA A 212 9.31 -30.66 4.24
C ALA A 212 9.31 -32.18 4.32
N GLN A 213 8.12 -32.77 4.27
CA GLN A 213 7.93 -34.23 4.30
C GLN A 213 7.09 -34.67 3.09
N PRO A 214 7.65 -34.63 1.86
CA PRO A 214 6.96 -35.11 0.69
C PRO A 214 6.84 -36.63 0.65
N THR A 215 5.78 -37.12 0.02
CA THR A 215 5.66 -38.52 -0.39
C THR A 215 5.79 -38.61 -1.90
N VAL A 216 6.87 -39.19 -2.39
CA VAL A 216 7.17 -39.34 -3.82
C VAL A 216 7.13 -40.81 -4.21
N ASN A 217 6.31 -41.15 -5.20
CA ASN A 217 6.08 -42.52 -5.66
C ASN A 217 5.76 -43.49 -4.49
N GLY A 218 4.97 -43.03 -3.50
CA GLY A 218 4.56 -43.79 -2.32
C GLY A 218 5.63 -43.91 -1.22
N ARG A 219 6.80 -43.26 -1.37
CA ARG A 219 7.87 -43.26 -0.35
C ARG A 219 7.93 -41.92 0.34
N PRO A 220 7.94 -41.86 1.67
CA PRO A 220 8.15 -40.62 2.41
C PRO A 220 9.63 -40.22 2.39
N TYR A 221 9.87 -38.91 2.35
CA TYR A 221 11.19 -38.29 2.40
C TYR A 221 11.19 -37.17 3.44
N ASP A 222 12.35 -36.90 4.03
CA ASP A 222 12.58 -35.74 4.87
C ASP A 222 13.53 -34.79 4.15
N ILE A 223 13.13 -33.53 4.02
CA ILE A 223 13.90 -32.46 3.38
C ILE A 223 14.19 -31.39 4.42
N ARG A 224 15.43 -30.93 4.48
CA ARG A 224 15.87 -29.75 5.22
C ARG A 224 16.54 -28.79 4.27
N GLN A 225 16.21 -27.52 4.38
CA GLN A 225 16.75 -26.50 3.51
C GLN A 225 17.02 -25.25 4.31
N ASP A 226 18.24 -24.71 4.17
CA ASP A 226 18.68 -23.44 4.73
C ASP A 226 19.09 -22.54 3.57
N ASP A 227 18.32 -21.46 3.35
CA ASP A 227 18.52 -20.48 2.29
C ASP A 227 18.98 -19.16 2.86
N TRP A 228 19.83 -18.45 2.10
CA TRP A 228 20.10 -17.05 2.32
C TRP A 228 20.04 -16.27 1.01
N TYR A 229 19.60 -15.02 1.06
CA TYR A 229 19.49 -14.14 -0.10
C TYR A 229 19.98 -12.73 0.25
N ASN A 230 21.11 -12.34 -0.34
CA ASN A 230 21.61 -10.98 -0.28
C ASN A 230 21.17 -10.24 -1.55
N PHE A 231 20.27 -9.29 -1.41
CA PHE A 231 19.79 -8.51 -2.54
C PHE A 231 20.42 -7.13 -2.57
N VAL A 232 20.80 -6.71 -3.76
CA VAL A 232 21.42 -5.40 -4.03
C VAL A 232 20.70 -4.74 -5.17
N SER A 233 20.31 -3.47 -4.98
CA SER A 233 19.74 -2.66 -6.06
C SER A 233 20.15 -1.20 -5.96
N LEU A 234 20.37 -0.54 -7.08
CA LEU A 234 20.49 0.90 -7.19
C LEU A 234 19.39 1.39 -8.13
N SER A 235 18.55 2.27 -7.62
CA SER A 235 17.44 2.83 -8.38
C SER A 235 17.52 4.35 -8.47
N HIS A 236 17.17 4.89 -9.63
CA HIS A 236 17.05 6.32 -9.87
C HIS A 236 15.62 6.62 -10.31
N ASN A 237 15.01 7.63 -9.69
CA ASN A 237 13.70 8.10 -10.08
C ASN A 237 13.80 9.58 -10.44
N ILE A 238 13.28 9.96 -11.60
CA ILE A 238 13.17 11.34 -12.02
C ILE A 238 11.74 11.66 -12.35
N ARG A 239 11.31 12.85 -12.01
CA ARG A 239 9.97 13.33 -12.32
C ARG A 239 10.00 14.82 -12.65
N GLY A 240 9.32 15.18 -13.72
CA GLY A 240 9.06 16.55 -14.12
C GLY A 240 7.55 16.79 -14.24
N ALA A 241 7.09 17.95 -13.80
CA ALA A 241 5.70 18.37 -13.97
C ALA A 241 5.59 19.84 -14.30
N PHE A 242 4.69 20.14 -15.20
CA PHE A 242 4.37 21.50 -15.60
C PHE A 242 2.86 21.67 -15.65
N ASP A 243 2.34 22.65 -14.91
CA ASP A 243 0.94 23.04 -14.97
C ASP A 243 0.79 24.46 -15.47
N PHE A 244 -0.17 24.67 -16.31
CA PHE A 244 -0.49 25.95 -16.91
C PHE A 244 -1.96 26.29 -16.65
N ASP A 245 -2.21 27.40 -15.93
CA ASP A 245 -3.54 27.93 -15.69
C ASP A 245 -3.93 28.87 -16.86
N LEU A 246 -4.94 28.46 -17.62
CA LEU A 246 -5.47 29.21 -18.77
C LEU A 246 -6.31 30.42 -18.33
N LYS A 247 -6.48 31.41 -19.20
CA LYS A 247 -7.22 32.66 -18.90
C LYS A 247 -8.67 32.40 -18.47
N ASN A 248 -9.29 31.33 -18.96
CA ASN A 248 -10.66 30.91 -18.62
C ASN A 248 -10.75 30.07 -17.32
N LYS A 249 -9.70 30.00 -16.51
CA LYS A 249 -9.57 29.18 -15.30
C LYS A 249 -9.51 27.65 -15.55
N ASP A 250 -9.35 27.24 -16.81
CA ASP A 250 -9.04 25.84 -17.12
C ASP A 250 -7.56 25.58 -16.85
N ARG A 251 -7.19 24.29 -16.74
CA ARG A 251 -5.80 23.89 -16.48
C ARG A 251 -5.35 22.85 -17.49
N LEU A 252 -4.15 23.07 -18.02
CA LEU A 252 -3.38 22.08 -18.76
C LEU A 252 -2.22 21.61 -17.88
N SER A 253 -2.04 20.28 -17.76
CA SER A 253 -0.96 19.66 -17.00
C SER A 253 -0.17 18.72 -17.89
N LEU A 254 1.15 18.83 -17.87
CA LEU A 254 2.09 17.92 -18.51
C LEU A 254 2.93 17.25 -17.42
N SER A 255 3.20 15.97 -17.55
CA SER A 255 4.12 15.30 -16.63
C SER A 255 4.89 14.19 -17.31
N TYR A 256 6.11 14.00 -16.82
CA TYR A 256 6.99 12.87 -17.15
C TYR A 256 7.46 12.20 -15.87
N THR A 257 7.51 10.85 -15.88
CA THR A 257 8.09 10.03 -14.82
C THR A 257 9.02 9.01 -15.46
N GLY A 258 10.27 8.95 -14.99
CA GLY A 258 11.27 7.95 -15.35
C GLY A 258 11.73 7.18 -14.12
N ARG A 259 11.91 5.87 -14.23
CA ARG A 259 12.51 5.01 -13.20
C ARG A 259 13.52 4.08 -13.87
N PHE A 260 14.68 3.94 -13.24
CA PHE A 260 15.81 3.20 -13.79
C PHE A 260 16.44 2.36 -12.68
N TYR A 261 16.66 1.09 -12.95
CA TYR A 261 17.47 0.18 -12.13
C TYR A 261 18.80 -0.09 -12.80
N ASP A 262 19.85 -0.03 -11.98
CA ASP A 262 21.23 -0.29 -12.44
C ASP A 262 21.42 -1.79 -12.74
N PRO A 263 21.76 -2.16 -13.99
CA PRO A 263 21.96 -3.56 -14.39
C PRO A 263 23.22 -4.21 -13.78
N ASP A 264 24.16 -3.40 -13.28
CA ASP A 264 25.45 -3.90 -12.78
C ASP A 264 25.37 -4.37 -11.31
N LYS A 265 24.17 -4.29 -10.70
CA LYS A 265 23.96 -4.79 -9.34
C LYS A 265 23.58 -6.26 -9.37
N ILE A 266 24.39 -7.08 -8.71
CA ILE A 266 24.21 -8.53 -8.62
C ILE A 266 23.72 -8.89 -7.22
N SER A 267 22.57 -9.55 -7.17
CA SER A 267 22.06 -10.18 -5.95
C SER A 267 22.44 -11.64 -5.93
N ARG A 268 22.75 -12.17 -4.73
CA ARG A 268 23.20 -13.55 -4.56
C ARG A 268 22.35 -14.31 -3.58
N ARG A 269 21.97 -15.51 -3.94
CA ARG A 269 21.29 -16.47 -3.07
C ARG A 269 22.13 -17.73 -2.95
N GLY A 270 22.22 -18.27 -1.75
CA GLY A 270 22.76 -19.61 -1.51
C GLY A 270 21.73 -20.47 -0.82
N ALA A 271 21.70 -21.73 -1.13
CA ALA A 271 20.84 -22.71 -0.48
C ALA A 271 21.62 -23.96 -0.17
N LEU A 272 21.39 -24.52 1.03
CA LEU A 272 21.84 -25.83 1.41
C LEU A 272 20.62 -26.72 1.53
N THR A 273 20.46 -27.69 0.62
CA THR A 273 19.35 -28.64 0.63
C THR A 273 19.86 -30.02 1.02
N GLU A 274 19.36 -30.56 2.10
CA GLU A 274 19.62 -31.94 2.56
C GLU A 274 18.39 -32.80 2.27
N PHE A 275 18.55 -33.76 1.38
CA PHE A 275 17.64 -34.89 1.21
C PHE A 275 18.09 -35.97 2.19
N VAL A 276 17.46 -36.02 3.38
CA VAL A 276 17.96 -36.82 4.53
C VAL A 276 18.17 -38.29 4.17
N GLY A 277 19.39 -38.77 4.37
CA GLY A 277 19.78 -40.16 4.05
C GLY A 277 20.02 -40.41 2.55
N ILE A 278 19.98 -39.41 1.69
CA ILE A 278 20.20 -39.52 0.24
C ILE A 278 21.42 -38.73 -0.20
N GLN A 279 21.31 -37.40 -0.16
CA GLN A 279 22.37 -36.49 -0.61
C GLN A 279 22.19 -35.08 -0.05
N ARG A 280 23.26 -34.31 -0.11
CA ARG A 280 23.30 -32.90 0.19
C ARG A 280 23.65 -32.12 -1.09
N VAL A 281 22.98 -31.00 -1.32
CA VAL A 281 23.21 -30.17 -2.50
C VAL A 281 23.41 -28.74 -2.05
N GLU A 282 24.50 -28.13 -2.51
CA GLU A 282 24.74 -26.70 -2.34
C GLU A 282 24.31 -25.98 -3.62
N THR A 283 23.48 -24.97 -3.50
CA THR A 283 23.01 -24.15 -4.62
C THR A 283 23.57 -22.74 -4.49
N GLU A 284 24.16 -22.24 -5.54
CA GLU A 284 24.50 -20.82 -5.69
C GLU A 284 23.69 -20.21 -6.83
N LEU A 285 23.12 -19.04 -6.60
CA LEU A 285 22.29 -18.34 -7.57
C LEU A 285 22.70 -16.87 -7.63
N GLU A 286 23.10 -16.42 -8.81
CA GLU A 286 23.32 -15.02 -9.12
C GLU A 286 22.14 -14.45 -9.92
N LEU A 287 21.68 -13.28 -9.49
CA LEU A 287 20.56 -12.55 -10.08
C LEU A 287 21.03 -11.14 -10.45
N SER A 288 20.79 -10.74 -11.68
CA SER A 288 21.00 -9.36 -12.12
C SER A 288 19.89 -8.96 -13.08
N GLY A 289 19.65 -7.65 -13.23
CA GLY A 289 18.61 -7.20 -14.14
C GLY A 289 18.57 -5.69 -14.29
N ALA A 290 18.03 -5.24 -15.42
CA ALA A 290 17.80 -3.84 -15.71
C ALA A 290 16.32 -3.58 -15.89
N SER A 291 15.81 -2.54 -15.26
CA SER A 291 14.41 -2.15 -15.46
C SER A 291 14.30 -0.66 -15.73
N ASN A 292 13.58 -0.32 -16.79
CA ASN A 292 13.34 1.06 -17.19
C ASN A 292 11.85 1.30 -17.38
N LEU A 293 11.34 2.36 -16.76
CA LEU A 293 9.97 2.83 -16.93
C LEU A 293 9.99 4.29 -17.39
N HIS A 294 9.24 4.58 -18.43
CA HIS A 294 8.98 5.93 -18.91
C HIS A 294 7.48 6.14 -19.03
N ASN A 295 6.98 7.24 -18.48
CA ASN A 295 5.60 7.63 -18.65
C ASN A 295 5.51 9.11 -18.98
N ALA A 296 4.80 9.43 -20.05
CA ALA A 296 4.43 10.80 -20.42
C ALA A 296 2.92 10.94 -20.36
N ARG A 297 2.44 12.07 -19.81
CA ARG A 297 1.02 12.32 -19.59
C ARG A 297 0.63 13.75 -19.84
N VAL A 298 -0.58 13.93 -20.39
CA VAL A 298 -1.23 15.22 -20.63
C VAL A 298 -2.62 15.17 -20.02
N ASP A 299 -3.01 16.22 -19.30
CA ASP A 299 -4.34 16.37 -18.73
C ASP A 299 -4.88 17.77 -18.94
N TYR A 300 -6.14 17.85 -19.33
CA TYR A 300 -6.93 19.09 -19.38
C TYR A 300 -8.08 19.02 -18.39
N VAL A 301 -8.28 20.08 -17.63
CA VAL A 301 -9.38 20.20 -16.66
C VAL A 301 -10.07 21.53 -16.86
N SER A 302 -11.33 21.51 -17.25
CA SER A 302 -12.17 22.69 -17.37
C SER A 302 -12.78 23.08 -16.03
N HIS A 303 -12.89 24.37 -15.78
CA HIS A 303 -13.63 24.92 -14.64
C HIS A 303 -15.13 24.58 -14.66
N LYS A 304 -15.66 24.16 -15.82
CA LYS A 304 -17.06 23.76 -16.01
C LYS A 304 -17.37 22.31 -15.68
N GLY A 305 -16.36 21.51 -15.24
CA GLY A 305 -16.54 20.13 -14.81
C GLY A 305 -16.06 19.06 -15.79
N PHE A 306 -15.74 19.43 -17.04
CA PHE A 306 -15.15 18.53 -18.02
C PHE A 306 -13.66 18.26 -17.72
N SER A 307 -13.21 17.03 -17.89
CA SER A 307 -11.79 16.67 -17.83
C SER A 307 -11.47 15.60 -18.87
N ALA A 308 -10.30 15.75 -19.50
CA ALA A 308 -9.76 14.80 -20.46
C ALA A 308 -8.28 14.55 -20.17
N GLY A 309 -7.79 13.38 -20.47
CA GLY A 309 -6.37 13.12 -20.35
C GLY A 309 -5.95 11.86 -21.08
N MET A 310 -4.66 11.86 -21.42
CA MET A 310 -4.00 10.75 -22.10
C MET A 310 -2.65 10.50 -21.43
N ASP A 311 -2.28 9.23 -21.29
CA ASP A 311 -0.93 8.85 -20.91
C ASP A 311 -0.40 7.71 -21.77
N TYR A 312 0.90 7.71 -21.96
CA TYR A 312 1.65 6.63 -22.60
C TYR A 312 2.75 6.14 -21.67
N THR A 313 2.83 4.82 -21.51
CA THR A 313 3.83 4.15 -20.70
C THR A 313 4.64 3.18 -21.55
N PHE A 314 5.95 3.28 -21.44
CA PHE A 314 6.91 2.28 -21.87
C PHE A 314 7.60 1.68 -20.65
N TYR A 315 7.59 0.36 -20.54
CA TYR A 315 8.29 -0.39 -19.50
C TYR A 315 9.10 -1.50 -20.14
N LYS A 316 10.33 -1.67 -19.70
CA LYS A 316 11.20 -2.79 -20.07
C LYS A 316 11.88 -3.32 -18.81
N ASN A 317 11.89 -4.64 -18.65
CA ASN A 317 12.59 -5.35 -17.60
C ASN A 317 13.33 -6.53 -18.22
N ASP A 318 14.64 -6.59 -18.00
CA ASP A 318 15.50 -7.69 -18.42
C ASP A 318 16.09 -8.33 -17.16
N ASP A 319 15.88 -9.63 -16.98
CA ASP A 319 16.35 -10.39 -15.82
C ASP A 319 17.29 -11.51 -16.28
N LYS A 320 18.37 -11.70 -15.53
CA LYS A 320 19.35 -12.78 -15.73
C LYS A 320 19.44 -13.60 -14.47
N GLN A 321 19.37 -14.89 -14.61
CA GLN A 321 19.54 -15.87 -13.55
C GLN A 321 20.66 -16.84 -13.94
N HIS A 322 21.60 -17.07 -13.05
CA HIS A 322 22.62 -18.09 -13.18
C HIS A 322 22.68 -18.92 -11.89
N LEU A 323 22.23 -20.16 -11.96
CA LEU A 323 22.12 -21.08 -10.82
C LEU A 323 23.05 -22.25 -11.05
N VAL A 324 23.80 -22.60 -10.00
CA VAL A 324 24.68 -23.77 -9.97
C VAL A 324 24.29 -24.64 -8.78
N ASN A 325 23.93 -25.90 -9.04
CA ASN A 325 23.76 -26.93 -8.03
C ASN A 325 25.04 -27.79 -7.96
N ASP A 326 25.63 -27.87 -6.79
CA ASP A 326 26.83 -28.67 -6.50
C ASP A 326 26.42 -29.89 -5.67
N PHE A 327 26.52 -31.06 -6.27
CA PHE A 327 26.16 -32.33 -5.67
C PHE A 327 27.40 -33.01 -5.05
N GLU A 328 27.26 -33.69 -3.90
CA GLU A 328 28.38 -34.39 -3.25
C GLU A 328 29.01 -35.50 -4.11
N LYS A 329 28.21 -36.11 -4.99
CA LYS A 329 28.61 -37.36 -5.71
C LYS A 329 28.36 -37.30 -7.21
N GLU A 330 27.77 -36.25 -7.72
CA GLU A 330 27.36 -36.08 -9.12
C GLU A 330 28.04 -34.86 -9.74
N GLU A 331 27.97 -34.72 -11.05
CA GLU A 331 28.43 -33.52 -11.75
C GLU A 331 27.53 -32.32 -11.41
N LYS A 332 28.12 -31.13 -11.41
CA LYS A 332 27.39 -29.91 -11.18
C LYS A 332 26.33 -29.71 -12.25
N GLN A 333 25.17 -29.20 -11.82
CA GLN A 333 24.13 -28.77 -12.73
C GLN A 333 24.11 -27.24 -12.78
N THR A 334 24.14 -26.70 -13.98
CA THR A 334 24.05 -25.26 -14.22
C THR A 334 22.74 -24.94 -14.93
N ILE A 335 22.00 -23.95 -14.41
CA ILE A 335 20.77 -23.44 -15.03
C ILE A 335 20.94 -21.96 -15.28
N SER A 336 20.87 -21.54 -16.55
CA SER A 336 20.93 -20.14 -16.94
C SER A 336 19.62 -19.71 -17.58
N THR A 337 19.07 -18.57 -17.14
CA THR A 337 17.82 -18.03 -17.67
C THR A 337 18.01 -16.56 -18.01
N LEU A 338 17.59 -16.17 -19.22
CA LEU A 338 17.50 -14.80 -19.68
C LEU A 338 16.05 -14.49 -19.97
N SER A 339 15.48 -13.54 -19.27
CA SER A 339 14.08 -13.15 -19.42
C SER A 339 13.94 -11.69 -19.74
N SER A 340 12.99 -11.35 -20.60
CA SER A 340 12.67 -9.97 -20.94
C SER A 340 11.17 -9.74 -20.99
N GLN A 341 10.74 -8.64 -20.37
CA GLN A 341 9.37 -8.14 -20.50
C GLN A 341 9.38 -6.73 -21.03
N GLN A 342 8.65 -6.48 -22.09
CA GLN A 342 8.41 -5.14 -22.61
C GLN A 342 6.93 -4.86 -22.66
N VAL A 343 6.50 -3.73 -22.09
CA VAL A 343 5.10 -3.29 -22.07
C VAL A 343 4.99 -1.88 -22.65
N GLN A 344 4.10 -1.72 -23.62
CA GLN A 344 3.67 -0.42 -24.13
C GLN A 344 2.19 -0.27 -23.86
N ARG A 345 1.79 0.81 -23.20
CA ARG A 345 0.40 1.04 -22.82
C ARG A 345 0.00 2.49 -23.04
N ALA A 346 -1.12 2.67 -23.69
CA ALA A 346 -1.78 3.97 -23.85
C ALA A 346 -3.14 3.96 -23.15
N ASN A 347 -3.45 5.01 -22.41
CA ASN A 347 -4.73 5.21 -21.75
C ASN A 347 -5.32 6.56 -22.16
N LEU A 348 -6.64 6.61 -22.33
CA LEU A 348 -7.42 7.81 -22.59
C LEU A 348 -8.61 7.83 -21.64
N TYR A 349 -8.97 9.01 -21.12
CA TYR A 349 -10.22 9.19 -20.39
C TYR A 349 -10.87 10.54 -20.73
N LEU A 350 -12.22 10.54 -20.68
CA LEU A 350 -13.06 11.72 -20.81
C LEU A 350 -14.13 11.65 -19.72
N ASN A 351 -14.17 12.64 -18.85
CA ASN A 351 -15.12 12.69 -17.74
C ASN A 351 -15.81 14.07 -17.69
N ASP A 352 -17.07 14.07 -17.29
CA ASP A 352 -17.82 15.31 -17.06
C ASP A 352 -18.66 15.21 -15.78
N SER A 353 -18.83 16.33 -15.10
CA SER A 353 -19.64 16.46 -13.89
C SER A 353 -20.56 17.65 -14.02
N ARG A 354 -21.87 17.40 -14.03
CA ARG A 354 -22.90 18.42 -14.21
C ARG A 354 -23.73 18.61 -12.95
N LYS A 355 -23.79 19.86 -12.48
CA LYS A 355 -24.76 20.24 -11.46
C LYS A 355 -26.12 20.40 -12.13
N LEU A 356 -27.11 19.68 -11.62
CA LEU A 356 -28.49 19.74 -12.04
C LEU A 356 -29.32 20.51 -10.99
N GLU A 357 -30.55 20.77 -11.35
CA GLU A 357 -31.53 21.40 -10.43
C GLU A 357 -31.73 20.62 -9.13
N LYS A 358 -32.21 21.30 -8.11
CA LYS A 358 -32.49 20.74 -6.78
C LYS A 358 -31.29 20.05 -6.12
N GLY A 359 -30.03 20.43 -6.51
CA GLY A 359 -28.80 19.97 -5.91
C GLY A 359 -28.40 18.54 -6.29
N TRP A 360 -28.90 18.01 -7.39
CA TRP A 360 -28.35 16.80 -8.01
C TRP A 360 -27.03 17.11 -8.73
N MET A 361 -26.12 16.16 -8.70
CA MET A 361 -24.90 16.17 -9.51
C MET A 361 -24.83 14.86 -10.31
N LEU A 362 -24.77 14.99 -11.62
CA LEU A 362 -24.57 13.88 -12.54
C LEU A 362 -23.08 13.79 -12.88
N ASN A 363 -22.52 12.59 -12.77
CA ASN A 363 -21.12 12.29 -13.15
C ASN A 363 -21.15 11.18 -14.20
N TYR A 364 -20.45 11.38 -15.32
CA TYR A 364 -20.38 10.36 -16.38
C TYR A 364 -19.06 10.48 -17.12
N GLY A 365 -18.66 9.40 -17.78
CA GLY A 365 -17.42 9.39 -18.52
C GLY A 365 -17.14 8.10 -19.24
N VAL A 366 -16.08 8.13 -20.01
CA VAL A 366 -15.55 7.00 -20.75
C VAL A 366 -14.05 6.88 -20.55
N GLU A 367 -13.56 5.65 -20.59
CA GLU A 367 -12.13 5.34 -20.53
C GLU A 367 -11.80 4.28 -21.58
N ALA A 368 -10.60 4.35 -22.14
CA ALA A 368 -10.07 3.35 -23.05
C ALA A 368 -8.60 3.09 -22.75
N SER A 369 -8.17 1.84 -22.86
CA SER A 369 -6.75 1.50 -22.79
C SER A 369 -6.37 0.43 -23.80
N LEU A 370 -5.14 0.57 -24.31
CA LEU A 370 -4.50 -0.35 -25.23
C LEU A 370 -3.16 -0.76 -24.61
N SER A 371 -2.83 -2.07 -24.63
CA SER A 371 -1.53 -2.56 -24.19
C SER A 371 -0.99 -3.59 -25.20
N ASP A 372 0.31 -3.46 -25.53
CA ASP A 372 1.09 -4.45 -26.26
C ASP A 372 2.23 -4.89 -25.33
N THR A 373 2.25 -6.19 -25.01
CA THR A 373 3.23 -6.77 -24.08
C THR A 373 3.97 -7.89 -24.78
N ARG A 374 5.30 -7.90 -24.64
CA ARG A 374 6.18 -8.98 -25.10
C ARG A 374 6.87 -9.57 -23.90
N ASN A 375 6.76 -10.89 -23.74
CA ASN A 375 7.46 -11.66 -22.74
C ASN A 375 8.29 -12.72 -23.45
N GLU A 376 9.58 -12.72 -23.19
CA GLU A 376 10.53 -13.67 -23.77
C GLU A 376 11.33 -14.29 -22.64
N SER A 377 11.61 -15.59 -22.76
CA SER A 377 12.52 -16.30 -21.86
C SER A 377 13.32 -17.29 -22.70
N GLY A 378 14.62 -17.36 -22.45
CA GLY A 378 15.53 -18.39 -22.94
C GLY A 378 16.19 -19.06 -21.74
N GLN A 379 16.10 -20.36 -21.65
CA GLN A 379 16.68 -21.15 -20.57
C GLN A 379 17.60 -22.25 -21.11
N SER A 380 18.74 -22.46 -20.44
CA SER A 380 19.62 -23.59 -20.69
C SER A 380 19.92 -24.33 -19.40
N ILE A 381 20.09 -25.66 -19.51
CA ILE A 381 20.54 -26.55 -18.44
C ILE A 381 21.80 -27.25 -18.94
N ASN A 382 22.92 -27.08 -18.23
CA ASN A 382 24.25 -27.55 -18.63
C ASN A 382 24.62 -27.14 -20.06
N ASP A 383 24.35 -25.85 -20.40
CA ASP A 383 24.55 -25.23 -21.73
C ASP A 383 23.68 -25.80 -22.88
N GLU A 384 22.79 -26.73 -22.61
CA GLU A 384 21.79 -27.21 -23.55
C GLU A 384 20.48 -26.44 -23.39
N GLU A 385 19.85 -26.05 -24.51
CA GLU A 385 18.57 -25.32 -24.47
C GLU A 385 17.48 -26.16 -23.78
N ALA A 386 16.79 -25.55 -22.81
CA ALA A 386 15.67 -26.15 -22.08
C ALA A 386 14.34 -25.66 -22.67
N PRO A 387 13.64 -26.48 -23.50
CA PRO A 387 12.41 -26.04 -24.18
C PRO A 387 11.29 -25.62 -23.24
N GLU A 388 11.20 -26.22 -22.05
CA GLU A 388 10.17 -25.92 -21.04
C GLU A 388 10.28 -24.51 -20.46
N GLY A 389 11.51 -23.96 -20.39
CA GLY A 389 11.78 -22.59 -19.92
C GLY A 389 11.96 -21.57 -21.05
N THR A 390 11.87 -22.00 -22.32
CA THR A 390 12.12 -21.13 -23.47
C THR A 390 10.79 -20.81 -24.18
N PHE A 391 10.44 -19.51 -24.23
CA PHE A 391 9.21 -19.07 -24.89
C PHE A 391 9.31 -17.63 -25.40
N ARG A 392 8.42 -17.29 -26.36
CA ARG A 392 8.14 -15.93 -26.82
C ARG A 392 6.64 -15.72 -26.89
N LEU A 393 6.13 -14.76 -26.12
CA LEU A 393 4.71 -14.45 -26.04
C LEU A 393 4.47 -12.98 -26.35
N LYS A 394 3.48 -12.73 -27.20
CA LYS A 394 2.98 -11.38 -27.45
C LYS A 394 1.53 -11.28 -27.00
N GLN A 395 1.26 -10.46 -26.01
CA GLN A 395 -0.09 -10.24 -25.49
C GLN A 395 -0.59 -8.86 -25.88
N LYS A 396 -1.85 -8.79 -26.34
CA LYS A 396 -2.55 -7.54 -26.62
C LYS A 396 -3.81 -7.45 -25.79
N ASP A 397 -3.95 -6.33 -25.07
CA ASP A 397 -5.10 -6.05 -24.24
C ASP A 397 -5.82 -4.81 -24.75
N TYR A 398 -7.15 -4.88 -24.77
CA TYR A 398 -8.07 -3.78 -25.08
C TYR A 398 -9.07 -3.65 -23.94
N SER A 399 -9.22 -2.44 -23.42
CA SER A 399 -10.25 -2.14 -22.43
C SER A 399 -11.00 -0.88 -22.83
N VAL A 400 -12.32 -0.96 -22.80
CA VAL A 400 -13.20 0.19 -22.97
C VAL A 400 -14.19 0.18 -21.83
N GLY A 401 -14.36 1.32 -21.16
CA GLY A 401 -15.27 1.49 -20.05
C GLY A 401 -16.13 2.74 -20.20
N ALA A 402 -17.33 2.69 -19.65
CA ALA A 402 -18.18 3.84 -19.46
C ALA A 402 -18.77 3.80 -18.06
N PHE A 403 -19.00 4.96 -17.47
CA PHE A 403 -19.69 5.05 -16.18
C PHE A 403 -20.71 6.16 -16.18
N ALA A 404 -21.74 6.00 -15.34
CA ALA A 404 -22.67 7.02 -14.98
C ALA A 404 -23.02 6.90 -13.49
N GLY A 405 -23.23 8.04 -12.84
CA GLY A 405 -23.57 8.09 -11.43
C GLY A 405 -24.15 9.43 -11.05
N PHE A 406 -24.78 9.44 -9.88
CA PHE A 406 -25.32 10.67 -9.34
C PHE A 406 -24.97 10.83 -7.87
N THR A 407 -24.84 12.09 -7.47
CA THR A 407 -24.67 12.47 -6.07
C THR A 407 -25.80 13.40 -5.67
N LYS A 408 -26.39 13.15 -4.49
CA LYS A 408 -27.48 13.96 -3.94
C LYS A 408 -27.33 14.12 -2.45
N GLN A 409 -27.51 15.35 -1.99
CA GLN A 409 -27.68 15.65 -0.57
C GLN A 409 -29.14 15.97 -0.27
N PHE A 410 -29.76 15.19 0.61
CA PHE A 410 -31.12 15.38 1.08
C PHE A 410 -31.09 16.12 2.42
N GLY A 411 -31.38 17.43 2.38
CA GLY A 411 -31.26 18.31 3.53
C GLY A 411 -29.83 18.35 4.09
N LYS A 412 -29.72 18.43 5.43
CA LYS A 412 -28.43 18.47 6.15
C LYS A 412 -27.99 17.10 6.72
N LYS A 413 -28.82 16.08 6.58
CA LYS A 413 -28.64 14.78 7.29
C LYS A 413 -28.21 13.63 6.39
N ILE A 414 -28.68 13.59 5.15
CA ILE A 414 -28.48 12.43 4.27
C ILE A 414 -27.66 12.83 3.03
N SER A 415 -26.66 12.03 2.70
CA SER A 415 -25.91 12.11 1.44
C SER A 415 -25.92 10.75 0.76
N LEU A 416 -26.21 10.75 -0.53
CA LEU A 416 -26.21 9.56 -1.38
C LEU A 416 -25.31 9.82 -2.59
N ASP A 417 -24.40 8.88 -2.84
CA ASP A 417 -23.59 8.82 -4.06
C ASP A 417 -23.72 7.40 -4.62
N ALA A 418 -24.30 7.27 -5.80
CA ALA A 418 -24.50 5.98 -6.45
C ALA A 418 -24.04 6.04 -7.90
N SER A 419 -23.36 4.99 -8.34
CA SER A 419 -22.85 4.90 -9.69
C SER A 419 -22.73 3.46 -10.18
N VAL A 420 -22.66 3.30 -11.50
CA VAL A 420 -22.37 2.04 -12.14
C VAL A 420 -21.32 2.28 -13.23
N SER A 421 -20.32 1.38 -13.29
CA SER A 421 -19.37 1.35 -14.39
C SER A 421 -19.57 0.07 -15.18
N LEU A 422 -19.55 0.17 -16.51
CA LEU A 422 -19.48 -0.93 -17.46
C LEU A 422 -18.07 -0.97 -18.02
N GLN A 423 -17.44 -2.12 -18.05
CA GLN A 423 -16.14 -2.32 -18.67
C GLN A 423 -16.17 -3.55 -19.56
N TYR A 424 -15.80 -3.38 -20.82
CA TYR A 424 -15.45 -4.47 -21.72
C TYR A 424 -13.93 -4.64 -21.74
N TYR A 425 -13.46 -5.87 -21.55
CA TYR A 425 -12.04 -6.20 -21.55
C TYR A 425 -11.78 -7.42 -22.41
N LYS A 426 -10.83 -7.30 -23.33
CA LYS A 426 -10.35 -8.38 -24.18
C LYS A 426 -8.84 -8.47 -24.11
N ALA A 427 -8.33 -9.67 -23.80
CA ALA A 427 -6.91 -10.00 -23.84
C ALA A 427 -6.68 -11.22 -24.74
N SER A 428 -5.65 -11.17 -25.56
CA SER A 428 -5.23 -12.26 -26.43
C SER A 428 -3.71 -12.41 -26.39
N VAL A 429 -3.23 -13.64 -26.35
CA VAL A 429 -1.82 -14.00 -26.42
C VAL A 429 -1.53 -14.73 -27.73
N ASP A 430 -0.40 -14.40 -28.33
CA ASP A 430 0.17 -15.08 -29.50
C ASP A 430 1.46 -15.77 -29.07
N SER A 431 1.54 -17.06 -29.30
CA SER A 431 2.72 -17.89 -29.10
C SER A 431 3.06 -18.59 -30.41
N ALA A 432 4.17 -18.20 -31.03
CA ALA A 432 4.63 -18.77 -32.31
C ALA A 432 3.56 -18.81 -33.41
N GLY A 433 2.76 -17.74 -33.53
CA GLY A 433 1.68 -17.61 -34.52
C GLY A 433 0.34 -18.26 -34.10
N LYS A 434 0.29 -18.97 -32.98
CA LYS A 434 -0.94 -19.51 -32.40
C LYS A 434 -1.55 -18.50 -31.45
N LYS A 435 -2.73 -17.96 -31.82
CA LYS A 435 -3.45 -16.98 -31.00
C LYS A 435 -4.47 -17.67 -30.09
N LYS A 436 -4.40 -17.35 -28.77
CA LYS A 436 -5.39 -17.75 -27.76
C LYS A 436 -6.01 -16.50 -27.15
N THR A 437 -7.33 -16.47 -27.02
CA THR A 437 -8.02 -15.45 -26.23
C THR A 437 -7.96 -15.85 -24.76
N LEU A 438 -7.36 -15.00 -23.92
CA LEU A 438 -7.29 -15.23 -22.48
C LEU A 438 -8.62 -14.82 -21.83
N TRP A 439 -9.04 -13.59 -22.09
CA TRP A 439 -10.28 -13.04 -21.52
C TRP A 439 -11.02 -12.23 -22.59
N ASN A 440 -12.34 -12.31 -22.58
CA ASN A 440 -13.22 -11.55 -23.47
C ASN A 440 -14.59 -11.41 -22.79
N ARG A 441 -14.74 -10.37 -21.93
CA ARG A 441 -15.95 -10.23 -21.12
C ARG A 441 -16.29 -8.76 -20.84
N GLY A 442 -17.61 -8.48 -20.83
CA GLY A 442 -18.19 -7.30 -20.19
C GLY A 442 -18.36 -7.54 -18.69
N SER A 443 -18.20 -6.50 -17.90
CA SER A 443 -18.38 -6.54 -16.44
C SER A 443 -19.04 -5.26 -15.96
N LEU A 444 -19.96 -5.38 -14.99
CA LEU A 444 -20.64 -4.26 -14.31
C LEU A 444 -20.05 -4.09 -12.90
N PHE A 445 -19.84 -2.84 -12.53
CA PHE A 445 -19.28 -2.47 -11.23
C PHE A 445 -20.18 -1.43 -10.56
N PRO A 446 -21.22 -1.86 -9.81
CA PRO A 446 -22.02 -0.96 -9.01
C PRO A 446 -21.22 -0.47 -7.79
N GLN A 447 -21.50 0.77 -7.41
CA GLN A 447 -20.91 1.45 -6.27
C GLN A 447 -21.96 2.28 -5.55
N LEU A 448 -21.91 2.30 -4.22
CA LEU A 448 -22.85 3.04 -3.38
C LEU A 448 -22.13 3.59 -2.16
N ASN A 449 -22.36 4.86 -1.87
CA ASN A 449 -22.04 5.49 -0.59
C ASN A 449 -23.31 6.15 -0.04
N PHE A 450 -23.73 5.73 1.12
CA PHE A 450 -24.85 6.31 1.84
C PHE A 450 -24.36 6.81 3.19
N THR A 451 -24.67 8.05 3.52
CA THR A 451 -24.33 8.64 4.81
C THR A 451 -25.54 9.24 5.47
N TYR A 452 -25.72 8.93 6.75
CA TYR A 452 -26.76 9.47 7.59
C TYR A 452 -26.18 10.10 8.86
N LYS A 453 -26.40 11.39 9.02
CA LYS A 453 -26.04 12.13 10.24
C LYS A 453 -27.09 11.87 11.31
N VAL A 454 -26.83 10.90 12.17
CA VAL A 454 -27.73 10.46 13.25
C VAL A 454 -27.91 11.55 14.30
N ALA A 455 -26.79 12.21 14.68
CA ALA A 455 -26.74 13.28 15.66
C ALA A 455 -25.72 14.35 15.25
N PRO A 456 -25.65 15.51 15.89
CA PRO A 456 -24.61 16.52 15.61
C PRO A 456 -23.18 15.97 15.69
N SER A 457 -22.95 15.00 16.58
CA SER A 457 -21.64 14.34 16.80
C SER A 457 -21.55 12.91 16.29
N GLY A 458 -22.62 12.36 15.69
CA GLY A 458 -22.71 10.95 15.26
C GLY A 458 -23.12 10.80 13.80
N MET A 459 -22.41 9.95 13.06
CA MET A 459 -22.64 9.73 11.64
C MET A 459 -22.52 8.24 11.31
N LEU A 460 -23.52 7.71 10.61
CA LEU A 460 -23.53 6.36 10.04
C LEU A 460 -23.21 6.45 8.56
N MET A 461 -22.29 5.61 8.09
CA MET A 461 -21.88 5.53 6.71
C MET A 461 -21.90 4.08 6.24
N PHE A 462 -22.67 3.80 5.19
CA PHE A 462 -22.66 2.53 4.48
C PHE A 462 -21.96 2.73 3.12
N SER A 463 -21.08 1.82 2.76
CA SER A 463 -20.40 1.81 1.47
C SER A 463 -20.42 0.41 0.87
N PHE A 464 -20.69 0.33 -0.42
CA PHE A 464 -20.57 -0.86 -1.24
C PHE A 464 -19.70 -0.55 -2.45
N SER A 465 -18.73 -1.40 -2.74
CA SER A 465 -17.91 -1.29 -3.94
C SER A 465 -17.66 -2.66 -4.56
N SER A 466 -17.49 -2.67 -5.87
CA SER A 466 -17.08 -3.84 -6.63
C SER A 466 -15.88 -3.50 -7.52
N ASP A 467 -14.98 -4.45 -7.70
CA ASP A 467 -13.76 -4.30 -8.50
C ASP A 467 -13.36 -5.62 -9.14
N LYS A 468 -12.48 -5.53 -10.15
CA LYS A 468 -11.89 -6.66 -10.87
C LYS A 468 -10.41 -6.39 -11.13
N SER A 469 -9.57 -7.29 -10.66
CA SER A 469 -8.12 -7.25 -10.86
C SER A 469 -7.69 -8.34 -11.84
N TYR A 470 -6.82 -7.98 -12.77
CA TYR A 470 -6.27 -8.92 -13.75
C TYR A 470 -4.90 -9.40 -13.28
N PRO A 471 -4.52 -10.69 -13.52
CA PRO A 471 -3.18 -11.18 -13.24
C PRO A 471 -2.12 -10.32 -13.92
N SER A 472 -0.91 -10.21 -13.34
CA SER A 472 0.21 -9.56 -14.02
C SER A 472 0.57 -10.32 -15.30
N TYR A 473 1.19 -9.64 -16.26
CA TYR A 473 1.58 -10.26 -17.53
C TYR A 473 2.52 -11.45 -17.33
N TRP A 474 3.41 -11.37 -16.34
CA TRP A 474 4.37 -12.43 -16.03
C TRP A 474 3.72 -13.65 -15.38
N MET A 475 2.74 -13.47 -14.51
CA MET A 475 2.03 -14.58 -13.86
C MET A 475 1.33 -15.53 -14.83
N THR A 476 0.95 -15.02 -16.03
CA THR A 476 0.26 -15.80 -17.06
C THR A 476 1.20 -16.38 -18.12
N THR A 477 2.52 -16.29 -17.93
CA THR A 477 3.50 -16.95 -18.80
C THR A 477 3.81 -18.37 -18.31
N PRO A 478 4.26 -19.28 -19.18
CA PRO A 478 4.67 -20.64 -18.78
C PRO A 478 6.12 -20.67 -18.26
N ASN A 479 6.53 -19.66 -17.50
CA ASN A 479 7.88 -19.57 -16.97
C ASN A 479 8.09 -20.49 -15.77
N THR A 480 9.32 -20.99 -15.64
CA THR A 480 9.83 -21.65 -14.44
C THR A 480 11.04 -20.85 -13.93
N TYR A 481 10.95 -20.42 -12.67
CA TYR A 481 12.04 -19.75 -11.96
C TYR A 481 12.55 -20.66 -10.87
N TYR A 482 13.81 -21.11 -10.98
CA TYR A 482 14.44 -21.97 -9.99
C TYR A 482 14.98 -21.14 -8.83
N MET A 483 14.58 -21.48 -7.61
CA MET A 483 15.09 -20.86 -6.39
C MET A 483 16.32 -21.63 -5.87
N ASN A 484 16.26 -22.93 -5.96
CA ASN A 484 17.29 -23.91 -5.60
C ASN A 484 16.95 -25.26 -6.24
N ILE A 485 17.66 -26.35 -5.87
CA ILE A 485 17.43 -27.70 -6.43
C ILE A 485 16.02 -28.25 -6.12
N TYR A 486 15.44 -27.88 -4.96
CA TYR A 486 14.16 -28.40 -4.51
C TYR A 486 12.98 -27.48 -4.83
N SER A 487 13.18 -26.17 -4.82
CA SER A 487 12.10 -25.16 -4.88
C SER A 487 12.12 -24.37 -6.18
N SER A 488 10.96 -24.22 -6.81
CA SER A 488 10.78 -23.40 -8.03
C SER A 488 9.44 -22.67 -8.03
N ILE A 489 9.38 -21.53 -8.72
CA ILE A 489 8.15 -20.78 -8.97
C ILE A 489 7.72 -21.04 -10.40
N ILE A 490 6.45 -21.40 -10.60
CA ILE A 490 5.89 -21.73 -11.92
C ILE A 490 4.76 -20.73 -12.25
N GLY A 491 4.79 -20.18 -13.45
CA GLY A 491 3.69 -19.37 -13.96
C GLY A 491 2.43 -20.19 -14.23
N ASN A 492 1.28 -19.50 -14.36
CA ASN A 492 -0.01 -20.15 -14.62
C ASN A 492 -0.78 -19.42 -15.73
N PRO A 493 -0.72 -19.93 -16.99
CA PRO A 493 -1.42 -19.33 -18.12
C PRO A 493 -2.96 -19.37 -18.05
N ASP A 494 -3.52 -20.13 -17.12
CA ASP A 494 -4.98 -20.32 -16.98
C ASP A 494 -5.59 -19.47 -15.86
N LEU A 495 -4.82 -18.55 -15.29
CA LEU A 495 -5.31 -17.61 -14.28
C LEU A 495 -6.50 -16.79 -14.79
N LYS A 496 -7.53 -16.71 -13.95
CA LYS A 496 -8.71 -15.87 -14.16
C LYS A 496 -8.55 -14.53 -13.44
N PRO A 497 -9.19 -13.47 -13.96
CA PRO A 497 -9.27 -12.22 -13.22
C PRO A 497 -10.04 -12.39 -11.90
N GLN A 498 -9.49 -11.86 -10.83
CA GLN A 498 -10.08 -11.84 -9.49
C GLN A 498 -11.20 -10.80 -9.41
N LEU A 499 -12.34 -11.18 -8.82
CA LEU A 499 -13.42 -10.26 -8.46
C LEU A 499 -13.33 -9.89 -6.96
N SER A 500 -13.85 -8.72 -6.62
CA SER A 500 -13.89 -8.24 -5.24
C SER A 500 -15.16 -7.44 -4.99
N TYR A 501 -15.88 -7.80 -3.93
CA TYR A 501 -17.04 -7.08 -3.42
C TYR A 501 -16.75 -6.69 -1.97
N SER A 502 -16.83 -5.40 -1.67
CA SER A 502 -16.58 -4.86 -0.33
C SER A 502 -17.80 -4.10 0.18
N MET A 503 -18.23 -4.45 1.37
CA MET A 503 -19.31 -3.78 2.11
C MET A 503 -18.75 -3.28 3.43
N GLN A 504 -19.09 -2.04 3.79
CA GLN A 504 -18.68 -1.45 5.06
C GLN A 504 -19.81 -0.64 5.67
N LEU A 505 -20.01 -0.79 6.97
CA LEU A 505 -20.90 0.00 7.77
C LEU A 505 -20.10 0.62 8.92
N ASN A 506 -19.87 1.92 8.88
CA ASN A 506 -19.08 2.64 9.86
C ASN A 506 -19.94 3.62 10.65
N TYR A 507 -19.82 3.61 11.98
CA TYR A 507 -20.34 4.63 12.86
C TYR A 507 -19.18 5.51 13.34
N ILE A 508 -19.22 6.80 12.98
CA ILE A 508 -18.22 7.79 13.32
C ILE A 508 -18.77 8.70 14.41
N LEU A 509 -18.17 8.65 15.60
CA LEU A 509 -18.58 9.41 16.75
C LEU A 509 -17.60 10.55 17.04
N LYS A 510 -18.11 11.77 17.29
CA LYS A 510 -17.33 12.99 17.58
C LYS A 510 -16.24 13.26 16.56
N SER A 511 -16.45 12.85 15.29
CA SER A 511 -15.50 12.98 14.18
C SER A 511 -14.12 12.34 14.42
N LYS A 512 -13.98 11.44 15.37
CA LYS A 512 -12.69 10.82 15.74
C LYS A 512 -12.74 9.34 16.10
N TYR A 513 -13.82 8.85 16.71
CA TYR A 513 -13.98 7.43 17.02
C TYR A 513 -14.66 6.73 15.84
N VAL A 514 -14.12 5.60 15.41
CA VAL A 514 -14.70 4.81 14.30
C VAL A 514 -14.99 3.40 14.79
N PHE A 515 -16.25 2.97 14.63
CA PHE A 515 -16.69 1.60 14.87
C PHE A 515 -17.25 1.07 13.56
N GLY A 516 -16.65 0.02 13.01
CA GLY A 516 -17.00 -0.48 11.69
C GLY A 516 -17.30 -1.97 11.67
N LEU A 517 -18.23 -2.36 10.81
CA LEU A 517 -18.44 -3.74 10.37
C LEU A 517 -18.07 -3.82 8.89
N PHE A 518 -17.44 -4.91 8.46
CA PHE A 518 -17.09 -5.10 7.07
C PHE A 518 -17.28 -6.54 6.60
N ALA A 519 -17.53 -6.68 5.30
CA ALA A 519 -17.56 -7.95 4.60
C ALA A 519 -16.83 -7.80 3.26
N ASN A 520 -15.83 -8.65 3.03
CA ASN A 520 -15.08 -8.74 1.78
C ASN A 520 -15.28 -10.12 1.18
N ILE A 521 -15.82 -10.16 -0.02
CA ILE A 521 -16.11 -11.40 -0.76
C ILE A 521 -15.26 -11.36 -2.04
N GLN A 522 -14.31 -12.28 -2.18
CA GLN A 522 -13.37 -12.32 -3.28
C GLN A 522 -13.36 -13.70 -3.95
N PRO A 523 -14.31 -13.95 -4.88
CA PRO A 523 -14.24 -15.13 -5.73
C PRO A 523 -13.05 -15.01 -6.71
N ASP A 524 -12.49 -16.13 -7.10
CA ASP A 524 -11.33 -16.24 -7.98
C ASP A 524 -10.09 -15.47 -7.40
N LYS A 525 -9.94 -15.42 -6.06
CA LYS A 525 -8.79 -14.76 -5.43
C LYS A 525 -7.48 -15.36 -5.93
N ILE A 526 -6.63 -14.50 -6.47
CA ILE A 526 -5.29 -14.88 -6.95
C ILE A 526 -4.37 -15.01 -5.74
N GLN A 527 -3.81 -16.20 -5.53
CA GLN A 527 -2.94 -16.54 -4.40
C GLN A 527 -1.83 -17.49 -4.83
N GLN A 528 -0.59 -17.21 -4.42
CA GLN A 528 0.52 -18.14 -4.57
C GLN A 528 0.49 -19.14 -3.41
N MET A 529 0.63 -20.42 -3.74
CA MET A 529 0.68 -21.53 -2.78
C MET A 529 1.77 -22.52 -3.18
N THR A 530 2.26 -23.27 -2.20
CA THR A 530 3.26 -24.32 -2.40
C THR A 530 2.60 -25.68 -2.59
N TYR A 531 3.18 -26.49 -3.46
CA TYR A 531 2.80 -27.87 -3.70
C TYR A 531 4.03 -28.76 -3.84
N GLN A 532 4.07 -29.84 -3.10
CA GLN A 532 5.12 -30.85 -3.18
C GLN A 532 4.70 -31.93 -4.17
N ARG A 533 5.46 -32.10 -5.23
CA ARG A 533 5.11 -33.04 -6.30
C ARG A 533 5.18 -34.49 -5.79
N HIS A 534 4.29 -35.34 -6.33
CA HIS A 534 4.23 -36.77 -5.97
C HIS A 534 5.10 -37.67 -6.85
N ASP A 535 5.61 -37.13 -7.96
CA ASP A 535 6.42 -37.86 -8.95
C ASP A 535 7.92 -37.55 -8.86
N GLU A 536 8.28 -36.40 -8.27
CA GLU A 536 9.69 -36.00 -8.09
C GLU A 536 9.89 -35.21 -6.77
N LEU A 537 11.13 -35.24 -6.26
CA LEU A 537 11.52 -34.47 -5.07
C LEU A 537 11.64 -32.99 -5.41
N ARG A 538 10.50 -32.34 -5.57
CA ARG A 538 10.40 -30.94 -5.95
C ARG A 538 9.18 -30.28 -5.35
N SER A 539 9.40 -29.10 -4.79
CA SER A 539 8.34 -28.18 -4.37
C SER A 539 8.13 -27.08 -5.40
N VAL A 540 6.89 -26.84 -5.79
CA VAL A 540 6.53 -25.79 -6.73
C VAL A 540 5.67 -24.73 -6.04
N PHE A 541 6.01 -23.46 -6.23
CA PHE A 541 5.19 -22.34 -5.84
C PHE A 541 4.40 -21.89 -7.08
N GLN A 542 3.10 -22.05 -7.06
CA GLN A 542 2.26 -21.64 -8.17
C GLN A 542 1.16 -20.69 -7.73
N THR A 543 0.93 -19.66 -8.54
CA THR A 543 -0.20 -18.76 -8.37
C THR A 543 -1.44 -19.38 -8.96
N VAL A 544 -2.52 -19.49 -8.18
CA VAL A 544 -3.80 -20.06 -8.59
C VAL A 544 -4.96 -19.19 -8.17
N ASN A 545 -6.16 -19.46 -8.69
CA ASN A 545 -7.38 -18.83 -8.23
C ASN A 545 -8.03 -19.69 -7.15
N MET A 546 -8.29 -19.10 -5.98
CA MET A 546 -9.12 -19.72 -4.95
C MET A 546 -10.61 -19.47 -5.23
N ASP A 547 -11.47 -20.46 -5.05
CA ASP A 547 -12.91 -20.33 -5.24
C ASP A 547 -13.54 -19.33 -4.27
N ILE A 548 -13.11 -19.38 -3.02
CA ILE A 548 -13.61 -18.52 -1.93
C ILE A 548 -12.43 -17.94 -1.15
N TYR A 549 -12.45 -16.62 -1.02
CA TYR A 549 -11.67 -15.88 -0.05
C TYR A 549 -12.57 -14.81 0.53
N ASN A 550 -13.25 -15.16 1.63
CA ASN A 550 -14.17 -14.24 2.29
C ASN A 550 -13.65 -13.84 3.66
N MET A 551 -13.81 -12.57 3.98
CA MET A 551 -13.43 -12.01 5.29
C MET A 551 -14.56 -11.13 5.82
N TYR A 552 -14.98 -11.41 7.05
CA TYR A 552 -16.01 -10.67 7.77
C TYR A 552 -15.41 -10.20 9.09
N GLY A 553 -15.67 -8.97 9.47
CA GLY A 553 -15.05 -8.48 10.69
C GLY A 553 -15.66 -7.21 11.25
N ALA A 554 -15.16 -6.87 12.43
CA ALA A 554 -15.44 -5.62 13.12
C ALA A 554 -14.13 -4.89 13.43
N VAL A 555 -14.17 -3.57 13.43
CA VAL A 555 -13.04 -2.70 13.76
C VAL A 555 -13.46 -1.59 14.71
N ALA A 556 -12.59 -1.26 15.66
CA ALA A 556 -12.72 -0.10 16.53
C ALA A 556 -11.45 0.73 16.51
N VAL A 557 -11.56 2.03 16.23
CA VAL A 557 -10.46 2.98 16.28
C VAL A 557 -10.75 4.03 17.35
N ILE A 558 -9.92 4.07 18.37
CA ILE A 558 -10.14 4.81 19.61
C ILE A 558 -8.94 5.72 19.86
N PRO A 559 -8.92 6.98 19.36
CA PRO A 559 -7.93 7.97 19.75
C PRO A 559 -8.26 8.55 21.11
N PHE A 560 -7.23 8.71 21.95
CA PHE A 560 -7.37 9.30 23.29
C PHE A 560 -6.14 10.11 23.65
N ARG A 561 -6.26 10.98 24.61
CA ARG A 561 -5.19 11.84 25.10
C ARG A 561 -5.13 11.75 26.63
N PRO A 562 -4.32 10.81 27.16
CA PRO A 562 -4.27 10.58 28.61
C PRO A 562 -3.59 11.75 29.35
N PHE A 563 -2.63 12.42 28.71
CA PHE A 563 -1.89 13.55 29.24
C PHE A 563 -1.66 14.61 28.16
N ASP A 564 -1.37 15.86 28.55
CA ASP A 564 -1.10 16.95 27.59
C ASP A 564 0.15 16.73 26.74
N PHE A 565 1.11 15.99 27.26
CA PHE A 565 2.33 15.62 26.54
C PHE A 565 2.21 14.31 25.74
N MET A 566 1.03 13.65 25.74
CA MET A 566 0.86 12.34 25.11
C MET A 566 -0.43 12.25 24.29
N THR A 567 -0.35 11.72 23.09
CA THR A 567 -1.50 11.31 22.29
C THR A 567 -1.39 9.83 21.98
N SER A 568 -2.52 9.12 22.05
CA SER A 568 -2.60 7.67 21.85
C SER A 568 -3.73 7.31 20.89
N ARG A 569 -3.54 6.21 20.16
CA ARG A 569 -4.58 5.62 19.31
C ARG A 569 -4.52 4.11 19.44
N LEU A 570 -5.63 3.53 19.90
CA LEU A 570 -5.86 2.08 19.93
C LEU A 570 -6.72 1.69 18.74
N THR A 571 -6.28 0.68 18.00
CA THR A 571 -7.05 0.05 16.91
C THR A 571 -7.22 -1.43 17.22
N LEU A 572 -8.45 -1.90 17.24
CA LEU A 572 -8.81 -3.31 17.47
C LEU A 572 -9.58 -3.83 16.26
N MET A 573 -9.26 -5.02 15.81
CA MET A 573 -9.96 -5.70 14.72
C MET A 573 -10.16 -7.18 15.07
N GLY A 574 -11.37 -7.68 14.86
CA GLY A 574 -11.70 -9.11 14.95
C GLY A 574 -12.28 -9.56 13.62
N CYS A 575 -11.81 -10.70 13.10
CA CYS A 575 -12.17 -11.20 11.78
C CYS A 575 -12.45 -12.69 11.77
N ALA A 576 -13.43 -13.09 10.94
CA ALA A 576 -13.60 -14.46 10.46
C ALA A 576 -13.14 -14.53 8.99
N ILE A 577 -12.26 -15.46 8.68
CA ILE A 577 -11.77 -15.72 7.33
C ILE A 577 -12.23 -17.11 6.86
N HIS A 578 -12.61 -17.21 5.58
CA HIS A 578 -12.96 -18.46 4.92
C HIS A 578 -12.21 -18.56 3.59
N ASN A 579 -11.35 -19.56 3.47
CA ASN A 579 -10.55 -19.88 2.30
C ASN A 579 -10.96 -21.24 1.76
N LYS A 580 -11.32 -21.31 0.46
CA LYS A 580 -11.62 -22.56 -0.23
C LYS A 580 -11.00 -22.53 -1.62
N GLY A 581 -10.44 -23.66 -2.02
CA GLY A 581 -9.83 -23.79 -3.34
C GLY A 581 -9.20 -25.15 -3.56
N MET A 582 -8.49 -25.26 -4.66
CA MET A 582 -7.74 -26.43 -5.04
C MET A 582 -6.41 -26.03 -5.65
N LEU A 583 -5.36 -26.76 -5.32
CA LEU A 583 -4.03 -26.67 -5.93
C LEU A 583 -3.62 -28.07 -6.36
N TYR A 584 -3.61 -28.32 -7.68
CA TYR A 584 -3.47 -29.66 -8.27
C TYR A 584 -4.54 -30.62 -7.70
N ASP A 585 -4.16 -31.65 -6.96
CA ASP A 585 -5.01 -32.66 -6.29
C ASP A 585 -5.35 -32.32 -4.83
N VAL A 586 -4.76 -31.25 -4.28
CA VAL A 586 -5.01 -30.81 -2.90
C VAL A 586 -6.18 -29.84 -2.85
N SER A 587 -7.30 -30.26 -2.28
CA SER A 587 -8.47 -29.41 -2.03
C SER A 587 -8.50 -28.97 -0.58
N PHE A 588 -8.93 -27.75 -0.32
CA PHE A 588 -9.07 -27.21 1.03
C PHE A 588 -10.33 -26.37 1.20
N ASP A 589 -10.92 -26.42 2.39
CA ASP A 589 -12.05 -25.59 2.82
C ASP A 589 -11.83 -25.20 4.29
N ARG A 590 -11.18 -24.06 4.55
CA ARG A 590 -10.63 -23.68 5.85
C ARG A 590 -11.24 -22.39 6.36
N LYS A 591 -11.59 -22.37 7.66
CA LYS A 591 -12.14 -21.20 8.35
C LYS A 591 -11.35 -20.95 9.63
N LYS A 592 -11.12 -19.66 9.95
CA LYS A 592 -10.42 -19.27 11.17
C LYS A 592 -10.89 -17.91 11.66
N LEU A 593 -10.95 -17.76 12.97
CA LEU A 593 -11.10 -16.46 13.62
C LEU A 593 -9.71 -15.92 13.93
N PHE A 594 -9.48 -14.63 13.70
CA PHE A 594 -8.25 -13.97 14.09
C PHE A 594 -8.51 -12.55 14.55
N GLY A 595 -7.55 -12.00 15.29
CA GLY A 595 -7.62 -10.65 15.80
C GLY A 595 -6.34 -9.87 15.53
N ARG A 596 -6.46 -8.54 15.48
CA ARG A 596 -5.36 -7.59 15.42
C ARG A 596 -5.57 -6.50 16.45
N ALA A 597 -4.52 -6.16 17.19
CA ALA A 597 -4.48 -5.00 18.05
C ALA A 597 -3.28 -4.13 17.67
N GLU A 598 -3.46 -2.81 17.65
CA GLU A 598 -2.39 -1.85 17.39
C GLU A 598 -2.52 -0.66 18.35
N LEU A 599 -1.40 -0.27 19.00
CA LEU A 599 -1.32 0.89 19.87
C LEU A 599 -0.20 1.82 19.39
N ASN A 600 -0.58 3.05 19.08
CA ASN A 600 0.36 4.11 18.70
C ASN A 600 0.35 5.19 19.77
N ASN A 601 1.52 5.53 20.30
CA ASN A 601 1.71 6.57 21.30
C ASN A 601 2.71 7.61 20.79
N THR A 602 2.39 8.89 20.95
CA THR A 602 3.30 9.99 20.68
C THR A 602 3.47 10.82 21.94
N PHE A 603 4.71 10.98 22.37
CA PHE A 603 5.10 11.79 23.53
C PHE A 603 5.78 13.07 23.05
N PHE A 604 5.27 14.22 23.45
CA PHE A 604 5.90 15.52 23.21
C PHE A 604 6.86 15.82 24.36
N LEU A 605 8.17 15.78 24.05
CA LEU A 605 9.23 15.92 25.06
C LEU A 605 9.56 17.37 25.38
N THR A 606 9.10 18.31 24.53
CA THR A 606 9.30 19.76 24.71
C THR A 606 7.96 20.50 24.63
N LYS A 607 7.87 21.66 25.31
CA LYS A 607 6.64 22.50 25.32
C LYS A 607 6.27 23.03 23.92
N ASP A 608 7.24 23.35 23.11
CA ASP A 608 7.08 23.80 21.71
C ASP A 608 6.90 22.64 20.72
N ARG A 609 6.90 21.38 21.24
CA ARG A 609 6.71 20.14 20.49
C ARG A 609 7.72 19.93 19.34
N ASN A 610 8.89 20.53 19.45
CA ASN A 610 9.97 20.34 18.48
C ASN A 610 10.69 19.01 18.64
N LEU A 611 10.58 18.35 19.80
CA LEU A 611 11.11 17.03 20.07
C LEU A 611 9.99 16.10 20.52
N SER A 612 9.84 14.98 19.81
CA SER A 612 8.82 13.97 20.10
C SER A 612 9.36 12.56 20.00
N LEU A 613 8.83 11.66 20.85
CA LEU A 613 9.06 10.23 20.83
C LEU A 613 7.77 9.52 20.40
N GLU A 614 7.85 8.68 19.41
CA GLU A 614 6.78 7.80 18.96
C GLU A 614 7.08 6.36 19.41
N LEU A 615 6.11 5.69 20.05
CA LEU A 615 6.14 4.26 20.33
C LEU A 615 4.94 3.60 19.66
N ARG A 616 5.21 2.64 18.80
CA ARG A 616 4.19 1.91 18.05
C ARG A 616 4.36 0.41 18.29
N GLY A 617 3.25 -0.26 18.59
CA GLY A 617 3.20 -1.72 18.68
C GLY A 617 1.96 -2.27 18.03
N TYR A 618 2.06 -3.41 17.35
CA TYR A 618 0.92 -4.19 16.89
C TYR A 618 1.16 -5.68 17.07
N CYS A 619 0.06 -6.43 17.14
CA CYS A 619 0.07 -7.89 17.11
C CYS A 619 -1.11 -8.42 16.28
N ILE A 620 -0.91 -9.60 15.68
CA ILE A 620 -1.90 -10.35 14.91
C ILE A 620 -1.89 -11.78 15.44
N SER A 621 -3.05 -12.29 15.84
CA SER A 621 -3.17 -13.70 16.24
C SER A 621 -2.96 -14.63 15.03
N PRO A 622 -2.71 -15.93 15.24
CA PRO A 622 -2.52 -16.86 14.13
C PRO A 622 -3.66 -16.81 13.11
N VAL A 623 -3.30 -16.81 11.83
CA VAL A 623 -4.23 -16.64 10.69
C VAL A 623 -3.97 -17.71 9.62
N ILE A 624 -4.94 -17.95 8.73
CA ILE A 624 -4.78 -18.81 7.54
C ILE A 624 -4.67 -17.98 6.27
N GLN A 625 -3.87 -18.47 5.31
CA GLN A 625 -3.74 -17.89 3.98
C GLN A 625 -3.66 -19.02 2.93
N GLY A 626 -4.80 -19.40 2.35
CA GLY A 626 -4.87 -20.59 1.51
C GLY A 626 -4.52 -21.85 2.31
N LEU A 627 -3.47 -22.55 1.88
CA LEU A 627 -2.93 -23.75 2.56
C LEU A 627 -2.10 -23.42 3.80
N TYR A 628 -1.61 -22.16 3.92
CA TYR A 628 -0.71 -21.80 5.01
C TYR A 628 -1.45 -21.51 6.31
N ASP A 629 -0.93 -22.04 7.42
CA ASP A 629 -1.11 -21.53 8.77
C ASP A 629 0.04 -20.59 9.09
N VAL A 630 -0.28 -19.36 9.45
CA VAL A 630 0.69 -18.31 9.82
C VAL A 630 0.61 -18.11 11.32
N ASP A 631 1.75 -18.21 12.00
CA ASP A 631 1.84 -18.05 13.44
C ASP A 631 1.63 -16.59 13.89
N PHE A 632 1.66 -16.37 15.20
CA PHE A 632 1.52 -15.06 15.83
C PHE A 632 2.58 -14.07 15.33
N ILE A 633 2.14 -12.88 14.93
CA ILE A 633 2.99 -11.79 14.45
C ILE A 633 2.89 -10.63 15.42
N TYR A 634 4.02 -10.00 15.74
CA TYR A 634 4.03 -8.73 16.46
C TYR A 634 5.16 -7.83 15.98
N ASN A 635 5.05 -6.54 16.20
CA ASN A 635 6.09 -5.58 15.87
C ASN A 635 6.05 -4.43 16.89
N VAL A 636 7.21 -4.02 17.35
CA VAL A 636 7.39 -2.84 18.21
C VAL A 636 8.44 -1.94 17.58
N SER A 637 8.11 -0.67 17.42
CA SER A 637 8.98 0.33 16.82
C SER A 637 9.02 1.60 17.69
N ALA A 638 10.16 2.28 17.72
CA ALA A 638 10.34 3.55 18.43
C ALA A 638 10.98 4.58 17.49
N GLY A 639 10.56 5.83 17.57
CA GLY A 639 11.09 6.92 16.74
C GLY A 639 11.24 8.22 17.49
N LEU A 640 12.41 8.86 17.38
CA LEU A 640 12.68 10.18 17.91
C LEU A 640 12.76 11.18 16.77
N THR A 641 11.96 12.25 16.83
CA THR A 641 11.95 13.32 15.82
C THR A 641 12.28 14.65 16.46
N TRP A 642 13.28 15.33 15.90
CA TRP A 642 13.72 16.66 16.33
C TRP A 642 13.65 17.65 15.16
N THR A 643 12.86 18.72 15.34
CA THR A 643 12.70 19.80 14.36
C THR A 643 13.42 21.05 14.88
N PHE A 644 14.35 21.63 14.11
CA PHE A 644 15.20 22.74 14.52
C PHE A 644 15.46 23.74 13.38
N ALA A 645 16.36 24.70 13.58
CA ALA A 645 16.69 25.76 12.61
C ALA A 645 15.44 26.50 12.09
N LYS A 646 14.57 26.99 13.00
CA LYS A 646 13.29 27.64 12.67
C LYS A 646 12.37 26.75 11.81
N LYS A 647 12.34 25.44 12.10
CA LYS A 647 11.58 24.41 11.39
C LYS A 647 12.05 24.15 9.93
N LYS A 648 13.24 24.59 9.56
CA LYS A 648 13.84 24.31 8.25
C LYS A 648 14.55 22.96 8.20
N MET A 649 14.99 22.47 9.35
CA MET A 649 15.70 21.19 9.47
C MET A 649 14.93 20.24 10.38
N ARG A 650 14.96 18.96 10.03
CA ARG A 650 14.37 17.88 10.82
C ARG A 650 15.29 16.67 10.78
N LEU A 651 15.54 16.11 11.95
CA LEU A 651 16.24 14.86 12.15
C LEU A 651 15.24 13.84 12.72
N THR A 652 15.15 12.69 12.09
CA THR A 652 14.36 11.55 12.59
C THR A 652 15.28 10.35 12.75
N VAL A 653 15.26 9.73 13.93
CA VAL A 653 15.92 8.45 14.22
C VAL A 653 14.85 7.46 14.58
N ARG A 654 14.75 6.32 13.87
CA ARG A 654 13.71 5.31 14.11
C ARG A 654 14.32 3.91 14.15
N GLY A 655 14.03 3.17 15.22
CA GLY A 655 14.23 1.73 15.32
C GLY A 655 12.94 1.00 14.94
N ASN A 656 13.03 0.14 13.94
CA ASN A 656 11.91 -0.67 13.47
C ASN A 656 12.08 -2.10 13.96
N ASP A 657 10.95 -2.76 14.27
CA ASP A 657 10.88 -4.16 14.67
C ASP A 657 11.93 -4.56 15.73
N LEU A 658 11.96 -3.81 16.82
CA LEU A 658 13.00 -3.89 17.87
C LEU A 658 13.20 -5.30 18.42
N PHE A 659 12.18 -6.16 18.36
CA PHE A 659 12.17 -7.52 18.92
C PHE A 659 12.08 -8.62 17.86
N GLU A 660 12.20 -8.30 16.54
CA GLU A 660 12.15 -9.27 15.42
C GLU A 660 10.86 -10.10 15.35
N GLY A 661 9.75 -9.57 15.87
CA GLY A 661 8.46 -10.26 15.88
C GLY A 661 7.71 -10.21 14.54
N GLY A 662 8.24 -9.50 13.55
CA GLY A 662 7.67 -9.37 12.21
C GLY A 662 7.93 -10.57 11.27
N ASN A 663 8.67 -11.59 11.73
CA ASN A 663 9.09 -12.76 10.94
C ASN A 663 8.35 -14.03 11.42
N PRO A 664 7.11 -14.28 10.98
CA PRO A 664 6.33 -15.42 11.45
C PRO A 664 6.84 -16.74 10.86
N VAL A 665 6.53 -17.84 11.57
CA VAL A 665 6.63 -19.18 11.02
C VAL A 665 5.34 -19.49 10.28
N THR A 666 5.45 -20.19 9.15
CA THR A 666 4.33 -20.69 8.36
C THR A 666 4.37 -22.20 8.28
N HIS A 667 3.20 -22.82 8.33
CA HIS A 667 3.04 -24.26 8.25
C HIS A 667 2.07 -24.62 7.13
N VAL A 668 2.31 -25.74 6.48
CA VAL A 668 1.36 -26.43 5.62
C VAL A 668 1.21 -27.84 6.18
N ASP A 669 -0.03 -28.26 6.46
CA ASP A 669 -0.35 -29.63 6.88
C ASP A 669 -1.75 -29.96 6.37
N GLU A 670 -1.83 -30.25 5.07
CA GLU A 670 -3.10 -30.48 4.37
C GLU A 670 -2.93 -31.59 3.33
N GLN A 671 -3.73 -32.67 3.42
CA GLN A 671 -3.79 -33.76 2.44
C GLN A 671 -2.42 -34.30 1.98
N GLY A 672 -1.51 -34.55 2.95
CA GLY A 672 -0.16 -35.08 2.66
C GLY A 672 0.87 -34.02 2.26
N GLN A 673 0.48 -32.76 2.08
CA GLN A 673 1.40 -31.62 1.93
C GLN A 673 1.84 -31.19 3.32
N LYS A 674 3.09 -31.47 3.70
CA LYS A 674 3.59 -31.12 5.01
C LYS A 674 4.90 -30.37 4.93
N SER A 675 4.89 -29.10 5.33
CA SER A 675 6.08 -28.27 5.39
C SER A 675 5.99 -27.22 6.49
N ARG A 676 7.15 -26.79 6.96
CA ARG A 676 7.33 -25.69 7.88
C ARG A 676 8.38 -24.75 7.31
N MET A 677 8.06 -23.46 7.22
CA MET A 677 8.96 -22.42 6.74
C MET A 677 9.10 -21.34 7.80
N LYS A 678 10.31 -20.93 8.08
CA LYS A 678 10.65 -19.79 8.93
C LYS A 678 11.46 -18.82 8.10
N LEU A 679 10.80 -17.77 7.68
CA LEU A 679 11.42 -16.71 6.92
C LEU A 679 11.91 -15.62 7.87
N TRP A 680 13.23 -15.34 7.85
CA TRP A 680 13.81 -14.16 8.48
C TRP A 680 14.04 -13.08 7.42
N GLN A 681 13.49 -11.91 7.64
CA GLN A 681 13.72 -10.71 6.84
C GLN A 681 14.40 -9.67 7.72
N ASP A 682 15.27 -8.86 7.11
CA ASP A 682 15.97 -7.76 7.78
C ASP A 682 14.99 -6.63 8.20
N SER A 683 14.01 -6.99 9.04
CA SER A 683 12.96 -6.10 9.54
C SER A 683 13.45 -5.20 10.68
N ARG A 684 14.41 -5.71 11.50
CA ARG A 684 15.03 -4.95 12.58
C ARG A 684 16.12 -4.04 12.04
N ASN A 685 15.85 -2.75 12.00
CA ASN A 685 16.78 -1.76 11.48
C ASN A 685 16.66 -0.43 12.21
N VAL A 686 17.71 0.39 12.08
CA VAL A 686 17.72 1.78 12.52
C VAL A 686 17.81 2.68 11.28
N THR A 687 16.92 3.66 11.22
CA THR A 687 16.87 4.63 10.11
C THR A 687 17.18 6.03 10.66
N PHE A 688 18.08 6.74 9.99
CA PHE A 688 18.42 8.13 10.24
C PHE A 688 18.00 8.96 9.05
N THR A 689 17.15 9.95 9.23
CA THR A 689 16.72 10.84 8.13
C THR A 689 16.99 12.28 8.50
N LEU A 690 17.80 12.98 7.70
CA LEU A 690 18.01 14.42 7.80
C LEU A 690 17.33 15.11 6.62
N ARG A 691 16.46 16.06 6.91
CA ARG A 691 15.72 16.84 5.93
C ARG A 691 15.99 18.32 6.08
N TYR A 692 16.20 19.00 4.95
CA TYR A 692 16.35 20.45 4.88
C TYR A 692 15.39 21.03 3.84
N SER A 693 14.57 22.03 4.25
CA SER A 693 13.58 22.69 3.37
C SER A 693 13.86 24.20 3.31
N PHE A 694 13.82 24.77 2.11
CA PHE A 694 14.03 26.21 1.88
C PHE A 694 12.93 26.82 0.99
N GLY A 695 12.83 28.15 0.98
CA GLY A 695 11.83 28.90 0.19
C GLY A 695 10.38 28.64 0.64
N GLY A 696 10.14 28.04 1.81
CA GLY A 696 8.82 27.56 2.19
C GLY A 696 8.34 26.45 1.27
N TYR A 697 9.25 25.54 0.87
CA TYR A 697 8.98 24.46 -0.07
C TYR A 697 7.73 23.70 0.29
N LYS A 698 6.89 23.51 -0.71
CA LYS A 698 5.68 22.70 -0.66
C LYS A 698 5.60 21.99 -2.01
N GLU A 699 5.81 20.68 -2.03
CA GLU A 699 5.88 19.86 -3.25
C GLU A 699 4.57 19.93 -4.07
N LYS A 700 4.67 20.04 -5.38
CA LYS A 700 3.55 19.98 -6.31
C LYS A 700 3.47 18.60 -6.94
N LYS A 701 2.27 18.09 -7.14
CA LYS A 701 2.05 16.75 -7.66
C LYS A 701 1.59 16.71 -9.08
N THR A 702 2.12 15.73 -9.79
CA THR A 702 1.73 15.30 -11.12
C THR A 702 1.03 13.95 -11.03
N LYS A 703 0.27 13.61 -12.06
CA LYS A 703 -0.40 12.32 -12.21
C LYS A 703 0.59 11.22 -12.56
N GLU A 704 0.29 10.01 -12.15
CA GLU A 704 1.20 8.88 -12.19
C GLU A 704 0.73 7.73 -13.09
N VAL A 705 1.66 6.81 -13.36
CA VAL A 705 1.56 5.69 -14.33
C VAL A 705 0.91 4.47 -13.69
N ASP A 706 -0.03 3.80 -14.36
CA ASP A 706 -0.58 2.52 -13.89
C ASP A 706 0.35 1.36 -14.26
N THR A 707 1.09 0.88 -13.27
CA THR A 707 2.00 -0.28 -13.38
C THR A 707 1.43 -1.53 -12.69
N SER A 708 0.14 -1.56 -12.33
CA SER A 708 -0.46 -2.66 -11.58
C SER A 708 -0.33 -4.04 -12.24
N ARG A 709 -0.13 -4.07 -13.56
CA ARG A 709 0.08 -5.27 -14.35
C ARG A 709 1.53 -5.50 -14.77
N PHE A 710 2.44 -4.58 -14.39
CA PHE A 710 3.86 -4.71 -14.66
C PHE A 710 4.50 -5.41 -13.46
N GLY A 711 5.55 -6.11 -13.71
CA GLY A 711 6.31 -6.75 -12.67
C GLY A 711 6.82 -8.09 -13.10
N THR A 712 7.96 -8.39 -12.57
CA THR A 712 8.52 -9.73 -12.51
C THR A 712 7.66 -10.53 -11.55
N GLY A 713 7.32 -11.74 -11.86
CA GLY A 713 6.56 -12.64 -10.98
C GLY A 713 7.37 -13.13 -9.78
N ILE A 714 8.39 -12.36 -9.34
CA ILE A 714 9.32 -12.72 -8.26
C ILE A 714 9.03 -11.84 -7.05
#